data_5de0bb16defc82735eb219383287b005
#
_entry.id   5de0bb16defc82735eb219383287b005
#
_cell.length_a   1.000
_cell.length_b   1.000
_cell.length_c   1.000
_cell.angle_alpha   90.00
_cell.angle_beta   90.00
_cell.angle_gamma   90.00
#
_symmetry.space_group_name_H-M   'P 1'
#
loop_
_entity.id
_entity.type
_entity.pdbx_description
1 polymer ?
#
loop_
_entity_poly.entity_id
_entity_poly.type
_entity_poly.pdbx_seq_one_letter_code
_entity_poly.pdbx_strand_id
1 'polypeptide(L)'
;MVAPDHWEEGFGIKSMIGGLFVGLIMTPASMYMNLVTGRDIGGAAQWVTVILFIEVARRAFTSLRRPEIYVLYYMAGASLVGGAGGLLWNQFLITSTNMRQFGIADKIPSWVAPSDPNILGSRSFLHSAWLPAVGLMALGQILQRVDHFGLGYVMYRLTSDVEKLPFPMAPVGAQGITALADASGGQETWRWRVFSFGAMLGLVFGAVYLALPAITGAFLPEAISIFPIPFKDLTGNTESFLPAVPMMLTLDLGLVISGMVLPYWAMVGSFIGLLAGIVGNPILYHYGILHTWVRGVGALSTINANTLDFYLSFSLGLTAAIAFIGFYQVFESLLKKKDAMDQAGAHKVDWRQLFNPPAGRGDISIWIGIGIYVLSTTTTITTAYFLLNHAHLSNPANSPVTRTLLVVLLFYGFIYTPIISYVSARMEGIIGMSVNIPFVREATFILTGYKGAAIWFAPFPAYNYGAQTSYFRQTELTGTKISSMIKAEAFILPVVIISTLVFSQFIWRIAPVPSSAFPFANQYWEQMAYRSALFMSSTLPGGEHGPFYEAFHWSYLLIGLGLAMALYLVLSFFGLPILLVYGIIRGLDQSTPDVILPQFVGALFGKYYFEKKFGKKDWPNYRIVFFAGYGCGVGLIMMLSLGLVFMSKSVFQSNF
;
A
#
# COMPACT_ATOMS: atom_id res chain seq x y z
N MET A 1 5.16 10.37 -25.39
CA MET A 1 4.78 11.78 -25.05
C MET A 1 6.08 12.52 -24.84
N VAL A 2 6.23 13.69 -25.45
CA VAL A 2 7.42 14.56 -25.29
C VAL A 2 7.08 15.62 -24.25
N ALA A 3 8.04 15.97 -23.40
CA ALA A 3 7.84 17.05 -22.43
C ALA A 3 7.59 18.37 -23.17
N PRO A 4 6.69 19.22 -22.71
CA PRO A 4 6.46 20.53 -23.33
C PRO A 4 7.67 21.47 -23.09
N ASP A 5 7.84 22.45 -23.97
CA ASP A 5 8.94 23.43 -23.87
C ASP A 5 8.70 24.48 -22.75
N HIS A 6 7.49 24.56 -22.23
CA HIS A 6 7.09 25.50 -21.19
C HIS A 6 6.40 24.81 -20.03
N TRP A 7 6.76 25.22 -18.80
CA TRP A 7 6.14 24.75 -17.57
C TRP A 7 5.38 25.89 -16.88
N GLU A 8 4.18 25.60 -16.44
CA GLU A 8 3.31 26.56 -15.79
C GLU A 8 3.07 26.22 -14.31
N GLU A 9 2.73 27.26 -13.53
CA GLU A 9 2.29 27.10 -12.15
C GLU A 9 0.90 26.44 -12.12
N GLY A 10 0.80 25.31 -11.41
CA GLY A 10 -0.46 24.57 -11.23
C GLY A 10 -1.09 24.74 -9.85
N PHE A 11 -0.35 25.29 -8.88
CA PHE A 11 -0.83 25.52 -7.53
C PHE A 11 -1.48 26.90 -7.42
N GLY A 12 -2.74 26.95 -7.01
CA GLY A 12 -3.51 28.17 -6.88
C GLY A 12 -4.78 27.95 -6.06
N ILE A 13 -5.65 28.97 -5.94
CA ILE A 13 -6.86 28.91 -5.13
C ILE A 13 -7.77 27.73 -5.50
N LYS A 14 -7.91 27.45 -6.80
CA LYS A 14 -8.73 26.31 -7.29
C LYS A 14 -8.19 24.97 -6.78
N SER A 15 -6.88 24.78 -6.87
CA SER A 15 -6.25 23.55 -6.37
C SER A 15 -6.25 23.47 -4.84
N MET A 16 -6.18 24.59 -4.13
CA MET A 16 -6.34 24.63 -2.66
C MET A 16 -7.73 24.18 -2.22
N ILE A 17 -8.79 24.69 -2.85
CA ILE A 17 -10.18 24.27 -2.58
C ILE A 17 -10.33 22.77 -2.83
N GLY A 18 -9.76 22.27 -3.94
CA GLY A 18 -9.74 20.86 -4.25
C GLY A 18 -8.99 20.02 -3.23
N GLY A 19 -7.85 20.48 -2.76
CA GLY A 19 -7.08 19.84 -1.71
C GLY A 19 -7.83 19.75 -0.38
N LEU A 20 -8.52 20.83 0.03
CA LEU A 20 -9.40 20.81 1.21
C LEU A 20 -10.53 19.80 1.07
N PHE A 21 -11.19 19.77 -0.08
CA PHE A 21 -12.24 18.78 -0.36
C PHE A 21 -11.71 17.35 -0.19
N VAL A 22 -10.56 17.05 -0.78
CA VAL A 22 -9.96 15.72 -0.68
C VAL A 22 -9.59 15.39 0.77
N GLY A 23 -8.93 16.29 1.45
CA GLY A 23 -8.49 16.07 2.84
C GLY A 23 -9.67 15.90 3.80
N LEU A 24 -10.75 16.65 3.62
CA LEU A 24 -11.89 16.65 4.57
C LEU A 24 -12.97 15.62 4.24
N ILE A 25 -13.05 15.16 2.99
CA ILE A 25 -14.12 14.26 2.56
C ILE A 25 -13.57 12.90 2.10
N MET A 26 -12.53 12.89 1.24
CA MET A 26 -12.00 11.64 0.69
C MET A 26 -11.16 10.84 1.70
N THR A 27 -10.38 11.53 2.55
CA THR A 27 -9.58 10.86 3.58
C THR A 27 -10.45 10.07 4.55
N PRO A 28 -11.51 10.64 5.16
CA PRO A 28 -12.43 9.86 6.02
C PRO A 28 -13.10 8.70 5.30
N ALA A 29 -13.55 8.91 4.06
CA ALA A 29 -14.18 7.86 3.29
C ALA A 29 -13.22 6.69 3.03
N SER A 30 -11.96 6.98 2.74
CA SER A 30 -10.91 5.97 2.59
C SER A 30 -10.63 5.23 3.90
N MET A 31 -10.51 5.95 5.02
CA MET A 31 -10.32 5.35 6.35
C MET A 31 -11.44 4.39 6.72
N TYR A 32 -12.69 4.83 6.56
CA TYR A 32 -13.85 4.00 6.86
C TYR A 32 -13.94 2.79 5.93
N MET A 33 -13.72 2.98 4.64
CA MET A 33 -13.74 1.90 3.66
C MET A 33 -12.67 0.84 3.97
N ASN A 34 -11.49 1.25 4.38
CA ASN A 34 -10.43 0.33 4.80
C ASN A 34 -10.86 -0.52 6.01
N LEU A 35 -11.53 0.07 7.00
CA LEU A 35 -12.04 -0.65 8.17
C LEU A 35 -13.18 -1.62 7.84
N VAL A 36 -13.99 -1.33 6.82
CA VAL A 36 -15.14 -2.14 6.42
C VAL A 36 -14.75 -3.23 5.42
N THR A 37 -13.91 -2.92 4.43
CA THR A 37 -13.59 -3.82 3.30
C THR A 37 -12.13 -4.23 3.19
N GLY A 38 -11.24 -3.61 3.96
CA GLY A 38 -9.78 -3.80 3.85
C GLY A 38 -9.15 -3.14 2.63
N ARG A 39 -9.88 -2.28 1.93
CA ARG A 39 -9.43 -1.64 0.69
C ARG A 39 -9.37 -0.14 0.83
N ASP A 40 -8.38 0.43 0.16
CA ASP A 40 -8.30 1.87 -0.02
C ASP A 40 -9.03 2.30 -1.29
N ILE A 41 -9.63 3.48 -1.27
CA ILE A 41 -10.23 4.11 -2.45
C ILE A 41 -9.14 4.52 -3.46
N GLY A 42 -7.92 4.69 -3.00
CA GLY A 42 -6.66 4.84 -3.73
C GLY A 42 -6.74 5.62 -5.03
N GLY A 43 -6.28 5.00 -6.11
CA GLY A 43 -6.26 5.62 -7.44
C GLY A 43 -7.62 6.08 -7.96
N ALA A 44 -8.71 5.45 -7.50
CA ALA A 44 -10.06 5.88 -7.89
C ALA A 44 -10.40 7.27 -7.34
N ALA A 45 -10.06 7.56 -6.08
CA ALA A 45 -10.32 8.87 -5.48
C ALA A 45 -9.56 10.00 -6.17
N GLN A 46 -8.36 9.74 -6.68
CA GLN A 46 -7.60 10.70 -7.47
C GLN A 46 -8.39 11.15 -8.70
N TRP A 47 -8.90 10.20 -9.49
CA TRP A 47 -9.67 10.48 -10.69
C TRP A 47 -11.04 11.09 -10.39
N VAL A 48 -11.73 10.63 -9.34
CA VAL A 48 -12.99 11.20 -8.86
C VAL A 48 -12.83 12.67 -8.56
N THR A 49 -11.82 13.02 -7.77
CA THR A 49 -11.57 14.40 -7.37
C THR A 49 -11.37 15.29 -8.59
N VAL A 50 -10.52 14.85 -9.52
CA VAL A 50 -10.24 15.62 -10.73
C VAL A 50 -11.49 15.84 -11.55
N ILE A 51 -12.30 14.80 -11.78
CA ILE A 51 -13.52 14.89 -12.60
C ILE A 51 -14.58 15.76 -11.93
N LEU A 52 -14.75 15.60 -10.61
CA LEU A 52 -15.68 16.45 -9.85
C LEU A 52 -15.29 17.92 -9.96
N PHE A 53 -14.01 18.24 -9.79
CA PHE A 53 -13.54 19.62 -9.86
C PHE A 53 -13.58 20.20 -11.27
N ILE A 54 -13.37 19.39 -12.30
CA ILE A 54 -13.59 19.81 -13.69
C ILE A 54 -15.05 20.16 -13.90
N GLU A 55 -15.98 19.35 -13.41
CA GLU A 55 -17.42 19.61 -13.54
C GLU A 55 -17.87 20.86 -12.75
N VAL A 56 -17.35 21.01 -11.51
CA VAL A 56 -17.60 22.22 -10.70
C VAL A 56 -17.06 23.47 -11.39
N ALA A 57 -15.84 23.41 -11.91
CA ALA A 57 -15.23 24.53 -12.63
C ALA A 57 -16.04 24.89 -13.89
N ARG A 58 -16.52 23.88 -14.65
CA ARG A 58 -17.37 24.09 -15.83
C ARG A 58 -18.67 24.79 -15.47
N ARG A 59 -19.33 24.39 -14.38
CA ARG A 59 -20.56 25.04 -13.89
C ARG A 59 -20.30 26.46 -13.36
N ALA A 60 -19.10 26.74 -12.88
CA ALA A 60 -18.66 28.07 -12.46
C ALA A 60 -18.13 28.92 -13.65
N PHE A 61 -18.35 28.48 -14.89
CA PHE A 61 -17.86 29.14 -16.11
C PHE A 61 -16.36 29.41 -16.14
N THR A 62 -15.59 28.53 -15.47
CA THR A 62 -14.14 28.57 -15.46
C THR A 62 -13.58 27.23 -15.96
N SER A 63 -12.44 27.25 -16.65
CA SER A 63 -11.74 26.05 -17.06
C SER A 63 -10.54 25.80 -16.12
N LEU A 64 -10.23 24.53 -15.91
CA LEU A 64 -9.00 24.13 -15.23
C LEU A 64 -7.92 23.87 -16.29
N ARG A 65 -6.75 24.45 -16.07
CA ARG A 65 -5.58 24.20 -16.94
C ARG A 65 -4.95 22.84 -16.60
N ARG A 66 -4.24 22.26 -17.55
CA ARG A 66 -3.56 20.95 -17.37
C ARG A 66 -2.68 20.88 -16.11
N PRO A 67 -1.85 21.88 -15.78
CA PRO A 67 -1.07 21.89 -14.53
C PRO A 67 -1.94 21.93 -13.27
N GLU A 68 -3.06 22.67 -13.27
CA GLU A 68 -3.99 22.72 -12.13
C GLU A 68 -4.65 21.34 -11.88
N ILE A 69 -5.03 20.65 -12.97
CA ILE A 69 -5.60 19.31 -12.92
C ILE A 69 -4.56 18.31 -12.36
N TYR A 70 -3.30 18.42 -12.80
CA TYR A 70 -2.24 17.55 -12.28
C TYR A 70 -1.98 17.77 -10.79
N VAL A 71 -1.94 19.00 -10.34
CA VAL A 71 -1.77 19.32 -8.90
C VAL A 71 -2.93 18.78 -8.06
N LEU A 72 -4.17 18.88 -8.55
CA LEU A 72 -5.34 18.26 -7.91
C LEU A 72 -5.21 16.74 -7.82
N TYR A 73 -4.82 16.11 -8.90
CA TYR A 73 -4.57 14.66 -8.94
C TYR A 73 -3.48 14.24 -7.95
N TYR A 74 -2.38 14.98 -7.90
CA TYR A 74 -1.29 14.74 -6.96
C TYR A 74 -1.74 14.89 -5.50
N MET A 75 -2.43 15.98 -5.16
CA MET A 75 -2.94 16.21 -3.80
C MET A 75 -3.93 15.13 -3.37
N ALA A 76 -4.78 14.67 -4.31
CA ALA A 76 -5.70 13.57 -4.04
C ALA A 76 -4.94 12.27 -3.71
N GLY A 77 -3.92 11.91 -4.47
CA GLY A 77 -3.06 10.76 -4.18
C GLY A 77 -2.33 10.91 -2.85
N ALA A 78 -1.75 12.08 -2.63
CA ALA A 78 -1.04 12.40 -1.40
C ALA A 78 -1.92 12.29 -0.15
N SER A 79 -3.20 12.62 -0.23
CA SER A 79 -4.13 12.57 0.91
C SER A 79 -4.50 11.15 1.33
N LEU A 80 -4.36 10.17 0.46
CA LEU A 80 -4.78 8.79 0.70
C LEU A 80 -3.64 7.92 1.23
N VAL A 81 -2.40 8.37 1.09
CA VAL A 81 -1.21 7.64 1.56
C VAL A 81 -0.97 7.91 3.04
N GLY A 82 -1.08 6.91 3.87
CA GLY A 82 -0.48 6.89 5.20
C GLY A 82 -1.32 7.36 6.39
N GLY A 83 -2.64 7.59 6.23
CA GLY A 83 -3.47 8.06 7.36
C GLY A 83 -4.37 7.02 8.01
N ALA A 84 -4.72 5.98 7.27
CA ALA A 84 -5.97 5.25 7.49
C ALA A 84 -6.05 4.32 8.71
N GLY A 85 -5.09 4.24 9.59
CA GLY A 85 -5.24 3.26 10.65
C GLY A 85 -4.27 3.35 11.82
N GLY A 86 -3.25 4.20 11.74
CA GLY A 86 -2.15 4.18 12.69
C GLY A 86 -2.58 4.23 14.16
N LEU A 87 -3.33 5.23 14.57
CA LEU A 87 -3.79 5.38 15.96
C LEU A 87 -4.85 4.34 16.35
N LEU A 88 -5.79 4.03 15.42
CA LEU A 88 -6.81 3.00 15.63
C LEU A 88 -6.18 1.60 15.73
N TRP A 89 -5.15 1.33 14.95
CA TRP A 89 -4.39 0.09 15.04
C TRP A 89 -3.59 0.02 16.35
N ASN A 90 -2.92 1.10 16.74
CA ASN A 90 -2.12 1.14 17.96
C ASN A 90 -2.96 0.86 19.23
N GLN A 91 -4.15 1.48 19.35
CA GLN A 91 -5.05 1.20 20.47
C GLN A 91 -5.53 -0.26 20.47
N PHE A 92 -5.76 -0.83 19.30
CA PHE A 92 -6.18 -2.22 19.17
C PHE A 92 -5.09 -3.18 19.62
N LEU A 93 -3.82 -2.95 19.32
CA LEU A 93 -2.73 -3.85 19.70
C LEU A 93 -2.68 -4.11 21.20
N ILE A 94 -3.00 -3.12 22.05
CA ILE A 94 -3.05 -3.28 23.52
C ILE A 94 -4.22 -4.17 23.94
N THR A 95 -5.34 -4.09 23.21
CA THR A 95 -6.55 -4.86 23.53
C THR A 95 -6.62 -6.23 22.84
N SER A 96 -5.77 -6.45 21.84
CA SER A 96 -5.74 -7.68 21.05
C SER A 96 -5.49 -8.93 21.90
N THR A 97 -6.31 -9.94 21.67
CA THR A 97 -6.20 -11.24 22.33
C THR A 97 -4.86 -11.92 21.99
N ASN A 98 -4.45 -11.85 20.73
CA ASN A 98 -3.20 -12.44 20.28
C ASN A 98 -1.99 -11.74 20.91
N MET A 99 -1.97 -10.40 20.95
CA MET A 99 -0.88 -9.65 21.60
C MET A 99 -0.74 -9.99 23.09
N ARG A 100 -1.87 -10.22 23.79
CA ARG A 100 -1.88 -10.67 25.19
C ARG A 100 -1.38 -12.09 25.35
N GLN A 101 -1.82 -13.03 24.50
CA GLN A 101 -1.37 -14.43 24.53
C GLN A 101 0.14 -14.55 24.31
N PHE A 102 0.74 -13.71 23.46
CA PHE A 102 2.20 -13.66 23.27
C PHE A 102 2.92 -12.83 24.34
N GLY A 103 2.22 -12.26 25.33
CA GLY A 103 2.81 -11.44 26.40
C GLY A 103 3.46 -10.15 25.87
N ILE A 104 2.94 -9.59 24.78
CA ILE A 104 3.47 -8.39 24.12
C ILE A 104 2.65 -7.16 24.50
N ALA A 105 1.34 -7.28 24.72
CA ALA A 105 0.44 -6.15 24.95
C ALA A 105 0.94 -5.21 26.06
N ASP A 106 1.38 -5.74 27.18
CA ASP A 106 1.90 -4.98 28.32
C ASP A 106 3.33 -4.43 28.10
N LYS A 107 4.00 -4.86 27.01
CA LYS A 107 5.35 -4.40 26.64
C LYS A 107 5.33 -3.35 25.54
N ILE A 108 4.15 -3.00 25.04
CA ILE A 108 3.99 -1.91 24.06
C ILE A 108 4.33 -0.58 24.76
N PRO A 109 5.27 0.21 24.21
CA PRO A 109 5.65 1.47 24.83
C PRO A 109 4.50 2.49 24.90
N SER A 110 4.46 3.29 25.96
CA SER A 110 3.44 4.34 26.14
C SER A 110 3.41 5.41 25.07
N TRP A 111 4.53 5.60 24.35
CA TRP A 111 4.59 6.50 23.19
C TRP A 111 3.97 5.91 21.91
N VAL A 112 3.57 4.64 21.91
CA VAL A 112 2.77 4.01 20.85
C VAL A 112 1.29 4.11 21.18
N ALA A 113 0.92 3.71 22.39
CA ALA A 113 -0.44 3.80 22.92
C ALA A 113 -0.42 3.71 24.45
N PRO A 114 -1.29 4.45 25.17
CA PRO A 114 -1.44 4.31 26.62
C PRO A 114 -2.05 2.97 26.98
N SER A 115 -1.56 2.35 28.06
CA SER A 115 -2.03 1.05 28.55
C SER A 115 -3.17 1.16 29.59
N ASP A 116 -3.49 2.36 30.08
CA ASP A 116 -4.52 2.58 31.10
C ASP A 116 -5.93 2.28 30.51
N PRO A 117 -6.67 1.31 31.09
CA PRO A 117 -8.01 0.96 30.64
C PRO A 117 -9.02 2.13 30.67
N ASN A 118 -8.87 3.07 31.62
CA ASN A 118 -9.75 4.23 31.72
C ASN A 118 -9.54 5.18 30.54
N ILE A 119 -8.29 5.38 30.12
CA ILE A 119 -7.95 6.20 28.96
C ILE A 119 -8.45 5.55 27.68
N LEU A 120 -8.24 4.24 27.51
CA LEU A 120 -8.75 3.48 26.37
C LEU A 120 -10.28 3.48 26.34
N GLY A 121 -10.92 3.32 27.51
CA GLY A 121 -12.39 3.34 27.64
C GLY A 121 -13.02 4.69 27.30
N SER A 122 -12.31 5.79 27.49
CA SER A 122 -12.76 7.14 27.08
C SER A 122 -12.87 7.32 25.56
N ARG A 123 -12.22 6.45 24.80
CA ARG A 123 -12.15 6.50 23.32
C ARG A 123 -11.75 7.89 22.79
N SER A 124 -10.75 8.51 23.41
CA SER A 124 -10.34 9.87 23.05
C SER A 124 -8.84 9.98 22.78
N PHE A 125 -8.48 10.20 21.51
CA PHE A 125 -7.11 10.54 21.10
C PHE A 125 -6.69 11.96 21.52
N LEU A 126 -7.64 12.79 21.98
CA LEU A 126 -7.36 14.14 22.46
C LEU A 126 -6.87 14.16 23.93
N HIS A 127 -6.87 13.01 24.61
CA HIS A 127 -6.31 12.91 25.95
C HIS A 127 -4.78 13.06 25.92
N SER A 128 -4.21 13.74 26.92
CA SER A 128 -2.77 14.07 26.98
C SER A 128 -1.84 12.84 26.88
N ALA A 129 -2.27 11.68 27.35
CA ALA A 129 -1.53 10.42 27.24
C ALA A 129 -1.32 9.95 25.78
N TRP A 130 -2.14 10.40 24.82
CA TRP A 130 -1.98 10.12 23.41
C TRP A 130 -1.05 11.08 22.67
N LEU A 131 -0.63 12.18 23.34
CA LEU A 131 0.19 13.20 22.70
C LEU A 131 1.48 12.67 22.08
N PRO A 132 2.24 11.75 22.74
CA PRO A 132 3.43 11.16 22.12
C PRO A 132 3.11 10.34 20.86
N ALA A 133 2.05 9.54 20.87
CA ALA A 133 1.64 8.73 19.72
C ALA A 133 1.17 9.61 18.54
N VAL A 134 0.38 10.65 18.80
CA VAL A 134 -0.05 11.62 17.80
C VAL A 134 1.15 12.40 17.25
N GLY A 135 2.08 12.80 18.10
CA GLY A 135 3.31 13.49 17.71
C GLY A 135 4.20 12.63 16.80
N LEU A 136 4.37 11.35 17.15
CA LEU A 136 5.14 10.42 16.31
C LEU A 136 4.46 10.12 14.97
N MET A 137 3.13 10.00 14.96
CA MET A 137 2.38 9.86 13.72
C MET A 137 2.60 11.08 12.82
N ALA A 138 2.45 12.28 13.36
CA ALA A 138 2.65 13.53 12.60
C ALA A 138 4.10 13.66 12.11
N LEU A 139 5.08 13.40 12.97
CA LEU A 139 6.50 13.45 12.62
C LEU A 139 6.84 12.45 11.52
N GLY A 140 6.37 11.20 11.62
CA GLY A 140 6.58 10.18 10.60
C GLY A 140 6.01 10.58 9.24
N GLN A 141 4.79 11.16 9.21
CA GLN A 141 4.17 11.69 7.99
C GLN A 141 5.01 12.83 7.40
N ILE A 142 5.47 13.76 8.21
CA ILE A 142 6.30 14.89 7.75
C ILE A 142 7.62 14.38 7.16
N LEU A 143 8.36 13.55 7.88
CA LEU A 143 9.67 13.08 7.44
C LEU A 143 9.58 12.27 6.13
N GLN A 144 8.63 11.34 6.05
CA GLN A 144 8.43 10.54 4.84
C GLN A 144 8.11 11.40 3.61
N ARG A 145 7.26 12.43 3.78
CA ARG A 145 6.84 13.30 2.69
C ARG A 145 7.90 14.29 2.26
N VAL A 146 8.65 14.82 3.20
CA VAL A 146 9.77 15.72 2.93
C VAL A 146 10.85 14.98 2.14
N ASP A 147 11.10 13.71 2.43
CA ASP A 147 12.06 12.89 1.70
C ASP A 147 11.65 12.54 0.26
N HIS A 148 10.38 12.66 -0.10
CA HIS A 148 9.98 12.60 -1.50
C HIS A 148 10.67 13.71 -2.33
N PHE A 149 10.79 14.91 -1.75
CA PHE A 149 11.50 16.06 -2.35
C PHE A 149 12.99 16.09 -2.01
N GLY A 150 13.42 15.30 -1.03
CA GLY A 150 14.82 15.02 -0.73
C GLY A 150 15.37 13.99 -1.70
N LEU A 151 15.50 12.76 -1.24
CA LEU A 151 16.11 11.66 -2.00
C LEU A 151 15.32 11.30 -3.27
N GLY A 152 13.99 11.33 -3.22
CA GLY A 152 13.15 11.04 -4.40
C GLY A 152 13.42 11.99 -5.57
N TYR A 153 13.55 13.29 -5.29
CA TYR A 153 13.91 14.29 -6.29
C TYR A 153 15.33 14.11 -6.81
N VAL A 154 16.30 13.82 -5.93
CA VAL A 154 17.70 13.53 -6.34
C VAL A 154 17.75 12.35 -7.30
N MET A 155 17.01 11.27 -6.99
CA MET A 155 16.92 10.09 -7.86
C MET A 155 16.25 10.40 -9.21
N TYR A 156 15.20 11.24 -9.22
CA TYR A 156 14.59 11.71 -10.46
C TYR A 156 15.60 12.46 -11.35
N ARG A 157 16.33 13.43 -10.78
CA ARG A 157 17.33 14.19 -11.53
C ARG A 157 18.41 13.26 -12.12
N LEU A 158 18.84 12.27 -11.34
CA LEU A 158 19.85 11.32 -11.78
C LEU A 158 19.32 10.42 -12.92
N THR A 159 18.15 9.85 -12.78
CA THR A 159 17.61 8.86 -13.73
C THR A 159 16.93 9.49 -14.95
N SER A 160 16.28 10.64 -14.79
CA SER A 160 15.60 11.33 -15.88
C SER A 160 16.51 12.28 -16.64
N ASP A 161 17.27 13.16 -15.97
CA ASP A 161 18.05 14.19 -16.62
C ASP A 161 19.43 13.69 -17.07
N VAL A 162 20.13 12.93 -16.21
CA VAL A 162 21.48 12.44 -16.48
C VAL A 162 21.46 11.15 -17.29
N GLU A 163 20.71 10.13 -16.84
CA GLU A 163 20.64 8.83 -17.50
C GLU A 163 19.61 8.80 -18.65
N LYS A 164 18.69 9.76 -18.72
CA LYS A 164 17.65 9.89 -19.75
C LYS A 164 16.82 8.61 -19.94
N LEU A 165 16.39 7.99 -18.83
CA LEU A 165 15.60 6.78 -18.88
C LEU A 165 14.17 7.04 -19.43
N PRO A 166 13.54 6.06 -20.12
CA PRO A 166 12.29 6.27 -20.86
C PRO A 166 11.05 6.45 -20.00
N PHE A 167 11.02 5.97 -18.74
CA PHE A 167 9.88 6.01 -17.82
C PHE A 167 8.55 5.56 -18.47
N PRO A 168 8.39 4.29 -18.86
CA PRO A 168 7.27 3.84 -19.70
C PRO A 168 5.90 4.05 -19.08
N MET A 169 5.78 4.10 -17.74
CA MET A 169 4.50 4.29 -17.04
C MET A 169 4.15 5.78 -16.82
N ALA A 170 5.11 6.68 -16.79
CA ALA A 170 4.84 8.11 -16.58
C ALA A 170 3.93 8.73 -17.67
N PRO A 171 4.12 8.44 -18.98
CA PRO A 171 3.22 8.90 -20.02
C PRO A 171 1.76 8.46 -19.86
N VAL A 172 1.52 7.29 -19.24
CA VAL A 172 0.15 6.76 -19.03
C VAL A 172 -0.66 7.68 -18.13
N GLY A 173 -0.10 8.04 -16.96
CA GLY A 173 -0.72 9.01 -16.06
C GLY A 173 -0.87 10.40 -16.68
N ALA A 174 0.18 10.91 -17.32
CA ALA A 174 0.16 12.22 -17.96
C ALA A 174 -0.87 12.31 -19.11
N GLN A 175 -1.05 11.25 -19.90
CA GLN A 175 -2.06 11.19 -20.95
C GLN A 175 -3.48 11.20 -20.39
N GLY A 176 -3.73 10.50 -19.28
CA GLY A 176 -5.02 10.52 -18.59
C GLY A 176 -5.40 11.94 -18.18
N ILE A 177 -4.48 12.67 -17.56
CA ILE A 177 -4.68 14.06 -17.13
C ILE A 177 -4.88 15.01 -18.32
N THR A 178 -4.07 14.84 -19.38
CA THR A 178 -4.23 15.62 -20.61
C THR A 178 -5.60 15.42 -21.22
N ALA A 179 -6.08 14.18 -21.25
CA ALA A 179 -7.40 13.87 -21.79
C ALA A 179 -8.55 14.48 -20.98
N LEU A 180 -8.41 14.56 -19.67
CA LEU A 180 -9.40 15.26 -18.82
C LEU A 180 -9.35 16.77 -19.04
N ALA A 181 -8.16 17.33 -19.24
CA ALA A 181 -8.02 18.74 -19.58
C ALA A 181 -8.69 19.09 -20.94
N ASP A 182 -8.50 18.23 -21.94
CA ASP A 182 -9.12 18.39 -23.26
C ASP A 182 -10.65 18.22 -23.19
N ALA A 183 -11.15 17.28 -22.36
CA ALA A 183 -12.59 17.10 -22.11
C ALA A 183 -13.23 18.30 -21.39
N SER A 184 -12.48 19.03 -20.55
CA SER A 184 -12.96 20.26 -19.92
C SER A 184 -13.26 21.37 -20.96
N GLY A 185 -12.64 21.30 -22.15
CA GLY A 185 -12.87 22.18 -23.28
C GLY A 185 -14.08 21.84 -24.14
N GLY A 186 -14.94 20.88 -23.75
CA GLY A 186 -16.24 20.62 -24.43
C GLY A 186 -16.22 19.49 -25.46
N GLN A 187 -15.13 18.75 -25.63
CA GLN A 187 -15.09 17.59 -26.52
C GLN A 187 -15.53 16.32 -25.77
N GLU A 188 -16.65 15.71 -26.16
CA GLU A 188 -17.02 14.37 -25.70
C GLU A 188 -16.04 13.33 -26.21
N THR A 189 -15.12 12.87 -25.34
CA THR A 189 -14.17 11.82 -25.68
C THR A 189 -14.75 10.44 -25.36
N TRP A 190 -14.29 9.37 -26.07
CA TRP A 190 -14.62 7.99 -25.76
C TRP A 190 -14.28 7.64 -24.27
N ARG A 191 -13.26 8.30 -23.69
CA ARG A 191 -12.83 8.12 -22.30
C ARG A 191 -13.92 8.48 -21.31
N TRP A 192 -14.64 9.58 -21.54
CA TRP A 192 -15.77 9.96 -20.69
C TRP A 192 -16.89 8.92 -20.71
N ARG A 193 -17.22 8.38 -21.89
CA ARG A 193 -18.24 7.32 -22.00
C ARG A 193 -17.86 6.06 -21.23
N VAL A 194 -16.63 5.58 -21.41
CA VAL A 194 -16.13 4.38 -20.71
C VAL A 194 -16.06 4.63 -19.20
N PHE A 195 -15.57 5.80 -18.78
CA PHE A 195 -15.53 6.20 -17.39
C PHE A 195 -16.93 6.26 -16.76
N SER A 196 -17.88 6.94 -17.40
CA SER A 196 -19.26 7.08 -16.90
C SER A 196 -19.97 5.72 -16.78
N PHE A 197 -19.74 4.81 -17.75
CA PHE A 197 -20.26 3.45 -17.65
C PHE A 197 -19.66 2.68 -16.46
N GLY A 198 -18.35 2.79 -16.27
CA GLY A 198 -17.69 2.24 -15.07
C GLY A 198 -18.25 2.83 -13.77
N ALA A 199 -18.40 4.16 -13.72
CA ALA A 199 -18.93 4.87 -12.54
C ALA A 199 -20.38 4.46 -12.22
N MET A 200 -21.23 4.33 -13.24
CA MET A 200 -22.60 3.85 -13.05
C MET A 200 -22.64 2.42 -12.48
N LEU A 201 -21.81 1.53 -13.02
CA LEU A 201 -21.69 0.17 -12.51
C LEU A 201 -21.18 0.16 -11.06
N GLY A 202 -20.20 1.01 -10.75
CA GLY A 202 -19.67 1.18 -9.39
C GLY A 202 -20.69 1.73 -8.41
N LEU A 203 -21.52 2.69 -8.82
CA LEU A 203 -22.61 3.23 -8.02
C LEU A 203 -23.66 2.15 -7.70
N VAL A 204 -24.12 1.43 -8.73
CA VAL A 204 -25.15 0.39 -8.57
C VAL A 204 -24.64 -0.76 -7.69
N PHE A 205 -23.47 -1.29 -8.00
CA PHE A 205 -22.89 -2.38 -7.20
C PHE A 205 -22.53 -1.92 -5.79
N GLY A 206 -21.92 -0.76 -5.64
CA GLY A 206 -21.57 -0.17 -4.34
C GLY A 206 -22.78 0.12 -3.48
N ALA A 207 -23.92 0.51 -4.08
CA ALA A 207 -25.17 0.70 -3.35
C ALA A 207 -25.66 -0.59 -2.70
N VAL A 208 -25.58 -1.71 -3.40
CA VAL A 208 -26.02 -3.02 -2.91
C VAL A 208 -24.98 -3.65 -1.98
N TYR A 209 -23.70 -3.57 -2.36
CA TYR A 209 -22.61 -4.26 -1.67
C TYR A 209 -22.15 -3.54 -0.39
N LEU A 210 -22.06 -2.20 -0.42
CA LEU A 210 -21.49 -1.40 0.68
C LEU A 210 -22.53 -0.52 1.37
N ALA A 211 -23.35 0.21 0.59
CA ALA A 211 -24.27 1.19 1.16
C ALA A 211 -25.41 0.52 1.93
N LEU A 212 -25.98 -0.54 1.38
CA LEU A 212 -27.09 -1.26 2.02
C LEU A 212 -26.71 -1.77 3.43
N PRO A 213 -25.61 -2.54 3.64
CA PRO A 213 -25.21 -2.96 4.96
C PRO A 213 -24.82 -1.80 5.88
N ALA A 214 -24.14 -0.77 5.35
CA ALA A 214 -23.72 0.38 6.14
C ALA A 214 -24.92 1.19 6.67
N ILE A 215 -25.90 1.47 5.81
CA ILE A 215 -27.08 2.24 6.16
C ILE A 215 -28.01 1.42 7.07
N THR A 216 -28.29 0.16 6.71
CA THR A 216 -29.17 -0.67 7.53
C THR A 216 -28.60 -0.98 8.91
N GLY A 217 -27.28 -1.18 9.03
CA GLY A 217 -26.59 -1.35 10.30
C GLY A 217 -26.56 -0.09 11.18
N ALA A 218 -26.91 1.09 10.64
CA ALA A 218 -27.11 2.30 11.44
C ALA A 218 -28.53 2.40 12.05
N PHE A 219 -29.50 1.72 11.46
CA PHE A 219 -30.91 1.81 11.86
C PHE A 219 -31.49 0.49 12.41
N LEU A 220 -30.89 -0.65 12.06
CA LEU A 220 -31.34 -1.98 12.46
C LEU A 220 -30.33 -2.64 13.40
N PRO A 221 -30.79 -3.54 14.30
CA PRO A 221 -29.88 -4.31 15.17
C PRO A 221 -28.90 -5.20 14.38
N GLU A 222 -29.36 -5.70 13.23
CA GLU A 222 -28.54 -6.48 12.31
C GLU A 222 -28.51 -5.81 10.92
N ALA A 223 -27.32 -5.66 10.36
CA ALA A 223 -27.15 -5.10 9.02
C ALA A 223 -27.66 -6.08 7.96
N ILE A 224 -28.45 -5.59 7.02
CA ILE A 224 -28.90 -6.39 5.87
C ILE A 224 -27.78 -6.44 4.85
N SER A 225 -27.15 -7.60 4.69
CA SER A 225 -26.13 -7.85 3.68
C SER A 225 -26.59 -8.91 2.69
N ILE A 226 -26.65 -8.58 1.40
CA ILE A 226 -26.97 -9.54 0.33
C ILE A 226 -25.75 -10.40 0.03
N PHE A 227 -24.56 -9.80 0.10
CA PHE A 227 -23.29 -10.46 -0.11
C PHE A 227 -22.48 -10.49 1.18
N PRO A 228 -21.80 -11.60 1.48
CA PRO A 228 -20.94 -11.68 2.66
C PRO A 228 -19.73 -10.73 2.51
N ILE A 229 -19.52 -9.90 3.51
CA ILE A 229 -18.40 -8.96 3.58
C ILE A 229 -17.59 -9.28 4.83
N PRO A 230 -16.26 -9.43 4.71
CA PRO A 230 -15.43 -9.39 3.49
C PRO A 230 -15.47 -10.67 2.66
N PHE A 231 -15.81 -11.82 3.23
CA PHE A 231 -15.90 -13.13 2.57
C PHE A 231 -16.85 -14.05 3.30
N LYS A 232 -17.24 -15.13 2.64
CA LYS A 232 -17.92 -16.28 3.25
C LYS A 232 -16.87 -17.36 3.53
N ASP A 233 -16.78 -17.80 4.78
CA ASP A 233 -15.95 -18.93 5.17
C ASP A 233 -16.65 -20.25 4.80
N LEU A 234 -15.98 -21.05 4.00
CA LEU A 234 -16.43 -22.37 3.55
C LEU A 234 -15.50 -23.50 4.05
N THR A 235 -14.51 -23.16 4.91
CA THR A 235 -13.49 -24.11 5.37
C THR A 235 -14.12 -25.31 6.06
N GLY A 236 -15.07 -25.09 6.98
CA GLY A 236 -15.78 -26.18 7.66
C GLY A 236 -16.58 -27.09 6.72
N ASN A 237 -17.04 -26.58 5.56
CA ASN A 237 -17.75 -27.39 4.58
C ASN A 237 -16.82 -28.27 3.73
N THR A 238 -15.54 -27.89 3.59
CA THR A 238 -14.56 -28.53 2.72
C THR A 238 -13.51 -29.36 3.46
N GLU A 239 -13.38 -29.21 4.77
CA GLU A 239 -12.31 -29.80 5.58
C GLU A 239 -12.26 -31.33 5.56
N SER A 240 -13.40 -32.00 5.21
CA SER A 240 -13.47 -33.46 5.13
C SER A 240 -12.65 -34.03 3.98
N PHE A 241 -12.54 -33.29 2.85
CA PHE A 241 -11.81 -33.71 1.66
C PHE A 241 -10.64 -32.79 1.31
N LEU A 242 -10.61 -31.57 1.84
CA LEU A 242 -9.51 -30.61 1.73
C LEU A 242 -9.05 -30.15 3.13
N PRO A 243 -8.43 -31.03 3.93
CA PRO A 243 -7.93 -30.66 5.25
C PRO A 243 -6.84 -29.57 5.14
N ALA A 244 -6.79 -28.67 6.13
CA ALA A 244 -5.85 -27.57 6.22
C ALA A 244 -5.88 -26.57 5.04
N VAL A 245 -6.96 -26.52 4.27
CA VAL A 245 -7.14 -25.55 3.18
C VAL A 245 -8.09 -24.44 3.65
N PRO A 246 -7.65 -23.17 3.73
CA PRO A 246 -8.52 -22.04 4.04
C PRO A 246 -9.41 -21.71 2.84
N MET A 247 -10.66 -22.17 2.87
CA MET A 247 -11.58 -21.98 1.77
C MET A 247 -12.49 -20.78 2.03
N MET A 248 -12.20 -19.68 1.37
CA MET A 248 -12.97 -18.43 1.46
C MET A 248 -13.50 -18.02 0.10
N LEU A 249 -14.69 -17.42 0.07
CA LEU A 249 -15.29 -16.90 -1.16
C LEU A 249 -15.77 -15.46 -0.96
N THR A 250 -15.39 -14.59 -1.88
CA THR A 250 -15.91 -13.21 -1.96
C THR A 250 -16.61 -12.97 -3.29
N LEU A 251 -17.65 -12.15 -3.27
CA LEU A 251 -18.43 -11.74 -4.45
C LEU A 251 -18.23 -10.27 -4.78
N ASP A 252 -17.02 -9.77 -4.57
CA ASP A 252 -16.66 -8.38 -4.85
C ASP A 252 -16.32 -8.18 -6.34
N LEU A 253 -17.18 -7.44 -7.03
CA LEU A 253 -16.99 -7.09 -8.44
C LEU A 253 -15.70 -6.26 -8.68
N GLY A 254 -15.24 -5.52 -7.68
CA GLY A 254 -13.99 -4.76 -7.79
C GLY A 254 -12.77 -5.65 -7.96
N LEU A 255 -12.77 -6.87 -7.37
CA LEU A 255 -11.71 -7.86 -7.62
C LEU A 255 -11.76 -8.38 -9.06
N VAL A 256 -12.95 -8.65 -9.58
CA VAL A 256 -13.10 -9.10 -10.97
C VAL A 256 -12.58 -8.02 -11.93
N ILE A 257 -12.99 -6.76 -11.73
CA ILE A 257 -12.55 -5.65 -12.58
C ILE A 257 -11.05 -5.41 -12.44
N SER A 258 -10.49 -5.50 -11.22
CA SER A 258 -9.05 -5.40 -11.02
C SER A 258 -8.27 -6.49 -11.76
N GLY A 259 -8.81 -7.70 -11.81
CA GLY A 259 -8.26 -8.81 -12.59
C GLY A 259 -8.19 -8.54 -14.10
N MET A 260 -9.15 -7.76 -14.65
CA MET A 260 -9.10 -7.34 -16.06
C MET A 260 -7.92 -6.38 -16.35
N VAL A 261 -7.51 -5.60 -15.35
CA VAL A 261 -6.41 -4.61 -15.47
C VAL A 261 -5.06 -5.26 -15.27
N LEU A 262 -4.96 -6.22 -14.35
CA LEU A 262 -3.73 -6.94 -14.04
C LEU A 262 -3.22 -7.74 -15.26
N PRO A 263 -1.91 -7.97 -15.35
CA PRO A 263 -1.35 -8.77 -16.45
C PRO A 263 -1.91 -10.19 -16.46
N TYR A 264 -2.42 -10.62 -17.61
CA TYR A 264 -3.04 -11.94 -17.79
C TYR A 264 -2.18 -13.10 -17.27
N TRP A 265 -0.90 -13.15 -17.65
CA TRP A 265 0.01 -14.22 -17.24
C TRP A 265 0.29 -14.26 -15.75
N ALA A 266 0.28 -13.10 -15.09
CA ALA A 266 0.39 -13.05 -13.62
C ALA A 266 -0.84 -13.67 -12.95
N MET A 267 -2.04 -13.42 -13.48
CA MET A 267 -3.28 -14.02 -12.95
C MET A 267 -3.36 -15.52 -13.20
N VAL A 268 -2.96 -15.98 -14.39
CA VAL A 268 -2.84 -17.41 -14.69
C VAL A 268 -1.85 -18.08 -13.73
N GLY A 269 -0.70 -17.46 -13.52
CA GLY A 269 0.29 -17.97 -12.55
C GLY A 269 -0.27 -18.05 -11.13
N SER A 270 -0.95 -16.98 -10.67
CA SER A 270 -1.54 -16.96 -9.32
C SER A 270 -2.60 -18.06 -9.14
N PHE A 271 -3.39 -18.33 -10.18
CA PHE A 271 -4.35 -19.42 -10.15
C PHE A 271 -3.69 -20.80 -10.10
N ILE A 272 -2.63 -21.01 -10.87
CA ILE A 272 -1.83 -22.26 -10.82
C ILE A 272 -1.22 -22.46 -9.43
N GLY A 273 -0.63 -21.40 -8.85
CA GLY A 273 -0.06 -21.44 -7.51
C GLY A 273 -1.11 -21.71 -6.43
N LEU A 274 -2.31 -21.09 -6.55
CA LEU A 274 -3.44 -21.38 -5.68
C LEU A 274 -3.85 -22.86 -5.74
N LEU A 275 -4.00 -23.42 -6.94
CA LEU A 275 -4.33 -24.83 -7.11
C LEU A 275 -3.26 -25.74 -6.49
N ALA A 276 -1.98 -25.39 -6.68
CA ALA A 276 -0.89 -26.13 -6.06
C ALA A 276 -0.96 -26.06 -4.52
N GLY A 277 -1.35 -24.92 -3.94
CA GLY A 277 -1.59 -24.78 -2.50
C GLY A 277 -2.80 -25.60 -2.01
N ILE A 278 -3.92 -25.58 -2.74
CA ILE A 278 -5.12 -26.36 -2.43
C ILE A 278 -4.83 -27.87 -2.41
N VAL A 279 -4.00 -28.35 -3.33
CA VAL A 279 -3.58 -29.76 -3.37
C VAL A 279 -2.46 -30.04 -2.37
N GLY A 280 -1.55 -29.09 -2.18
CA GLY A 280 -0.39 -29.23 -1.31
C GLY A 280 -0.73 -29.31 0.17
N ASN A 281 -1.67 -28.49 0.66
CA ASN A 281 -2.03 -28.47 2.07
C ASN A 281 -2.56 -29.81 2.62
N PRO A 282 -3.48 -30.52 1.94
CA PRO A 282 -3.89 -31.88 2.35
C PRO A 282 -2.71 -32.87 2.38
N ILE A 283 -1.78 -32.75 1.43
CA ILE A 283 -0.58 -33.59 1.39
C ILE A 283 0.32 -33.29 2.59
N LEU A 284 0.63 -32.00 2.85
CA LEU A 284 1.44 -31.58 3.99
C LEU A 284 0.80 -32.00 5.32
N TYR A 285 -0.53 -31.93 5.42
CA TYR A 285 -1.27 -32.41 6.59
C TYR A 285 -1.14 -33.92 6.75
N HIS A 286 -1.30 -34.69 5.67
CA HIS A 286 -1.17 -36.15 5.72
C HIS A 286 0.24 -36.62 6.17
N TYR A 287 1.29 -35.89 5.76
CA TYR A 287 2.66 -36.17 6.22
C TYR A 287 2.97 -35.59 7.61
N GLY A 288 1.99 -35.00 8.31
CA GLY A 288 2.17 -34.44 9.64
C GLY A 288 3.01 -33.16 9.72
N ILE A 289 3.21 -32.48 8.57
CA ILE A 289 3.91 -31.19 8.54
C ILE A 289 2.99 -30.11 9.10
N LEU A 290 1.72 -30.08 8.71
CA LEU A 290 0.70 -29.17 9.25
C LEU A 290 0.04 -29.80 10.48
N HIS A 291 0.78 -29.89 11.57
CA HIS A 291 0.37 -30.61 12.78
C HIS A 291 -0.46 -29.76 13.76
N THR A 292 -0.34 -28.43 13.70
CA THR A 292 -1.10 -27.51 14.57
C THR A 292 -2.55 -27.35 14.12
N TRP A 293 -2.83 -27.63 12.84
CA TRP A 293 -4.18 -27.53 12.31
C TRP A 293 -5.09 -28.65 12.85
N VAL A 294 -6.30 -28.28 13.30
CA VAL A 294 -7.34 -29.19 13.76
C VAL A 294 -8.65 -28.96 13.01
N ARG A 295 -9.49 -29.99 12.90
CA ARG A 295 -10.80 -29.88 12.27
C ARG A 295 -11.74 -28.98 13.08
N GLY A 296 -12.66 -28.32 12.39
CA GLY A 296 -13.65 -27.44 13.00
C GLY A 296 -13.19 -26.00 13.19
N VAL A 297 -11.97 -25.66 12.74
CA VAL A 297 -11.47 -24.27 12.78
C VAL A 297 -11.83 -23.52 11.50
N GLY A 298 -12.07 -22.20 11.62
CA GLY A 298 -12.36 -21.34 10.48
C GLY A 298 -11.14 -21.04 9.62
N ALA A 299 -11.35 -20.39 8.47
CA ALA A 299 -10.32 -20.10 7.49
C ALA A 299 -9.14 -19.33 8.07
N LEU A 300 -9.37 -18.29 8.86
CA LEU A 300 -8.30 -17.46 9.42
C LEU A 300 -7.45 -18.23 10.43
N SER A 301 -8.08 -19.07 11.27
CA SER A 301 -7.35 -19.97 12.18
C SER A 301 -6.54 -21.02 11.43
N THR A 302 -7.08 -21.54 10.31
CA THR A 302 -6.36 -22.43 9.39
C THR A 302 -5.12 -21.73 8.82
N ILE A 303 -5.24 -20.48 8.37
CA ILE A 303 -4.09 -19.70 7.88
C ILE A 303 -3.03 -19.54 8.98
N ASN A 304 -3.44 -19.24 10.21
CA ASN A 304 -2.50 -19.06 11.33
C ASN A 304 -1.77 -20.36 11.67
N ALA A 305 -2.49 -21.49 11.76
CA ALA A 305 -1.89 -22.80 11.99
C ALA A 305 -0.89 -23.18 10.90
N ASN A 306 -1.29 -23.06 9.65
CA ASN A 306 -0.41 -23.34 8.51
C ASN A 306 0.80 -22.41 8.45
N THR A 307 0.64 -21.14 8.86
CA THR A 307 1.75 -20.18 8.94
C THR A 307 2.76 -20.61 9.97
N LEU A 308 2.31 -21.05 11.15
CA LEU A 308 3.18 -21.51 12.22
C LEU A 308 3.98 -22.74 11.81
N ASP A 309 3.32 -23.73 11.20
CA ASP A 309 3.93 -25.03 10.91
C ASP A 309 4.84 -25.01 9.67
N PHE A 310 4.53 -24.20 8.66
CA PHE A 310 5.22 -24.29 7.35
C PHE A 310 5.39 -22.95 6.63
N TYR A 311 4.29 -22.20 6.45
CA TYR A 311 4.30 -21.08 5.51
C TYR A 311 5.12 -19.88 5.96
N LEU A 312 5.39 -19.68 7.28
CA LEU A 312 6.27 -18.60 7.71
C LEU A 312 7.64 -18.68 7.01
N SER A 313 8.28 -19.83 7.09
CA SER A 313 9.60 -20.04 6.52
C SER A 313 9.58 -20.19 5.02
N PHE A 314 8.61 -20.93 4.49
CA PHE A 314 8.45 -21.16 3.07
C PHE A 314 8.19 -19.86 2.28
N SER A 315 7.29 -19.01 2.77
CA SER A 315 7.00 -17.70 2.17
C SER A 315 8.19 -16.75 2.22
N LEU A 316 8.98 -16.77 3.30
CA LEU A 316 10.24 -16.02 3.36
C LEU A 316 11.20 -16.48 2.25
N GLY A 317 11.31 -17.78 2.02
CA GLY A 317 12.12 -18.33 0.93
C GLY A 317 11.63 -17.91 -0.46
N LEU A 318 10.31 -18.02 -0.73
CA LEU A 318 9.69 -17.57 -1.97
C LEU A 318 9.96 -16.08 -2.22
N THR A 319 9.85 -15.28 -1.19
CA THR A 319 10.03 -13.83 -1.27
C THR A 319 11.49 -13.44 -1.50
N ALA A 320 12.42 -14.13 -0.84
CA ALA A 320 13.85 -13.98 -1.10
C ALA A 320 14.19 -14.30 -2.56
N ALA A 321 13.61 -15.35 -3.14
CA ALA A 321 13.80 -15.68 -4.55
C ALA A 321 13.32 -14.55 -5.48
N ILE A 322 12.17 -13.92 -5.22
CA ILE A 322 11.69 -12.77 -6.00
C ILE A 322 12.71 -11.63 -5.97
N ALA A 323 13.27 -11.35 -4.79
CA ALA A 323 14.30 -10.32 -4.66
C ALA A 323 15.56 -10.67 -5.48
N PHE A 324 16.06 -11.91 -5.40
CA PHE A 324 17.22 -12.36 -6.19
C PHE A 324 16.94 -12.29 -7.69
N ILE A 325 15.78 -12.77 -8.15
CA ILE A 325 15.37 -12.69 -9.56
C ILE A 325 15.28 -11.23 -10.02
N GLY A 326 14.69 -10.36 -9.21
CA GLY A 326 14.61 -8.93 -9.49
C GLY A 326 15.99 -8.28 -9.62
N PHE A 327 16.92 -8.54 -8.70
CA PHE A 327 18.29 -8.05 -8.79
C PHE A 327 19.02 -8.59 -10.02
N TYR A 328 18.88 -9.87 -10.33
CA TYR A 328 19.47 -10.47 -11.53
C TYR A 328 18.99 -9.74 -12.80
N GLN A 329 17.69 -9.46 -12.92
CA GLN A 329 17.13 -8.74 -14.07
C GLN A 329 17.64 -7.30 -14.16
N VAL A 330 17.76 -6.61 -13.02
CA VAL A 330 18.39 -5.28 -13.00
C VAL A 330 19.80 -5.38 -13.53
N PHE A 331 20.59 -6.30 -13.01
CA PHE A 331 21.99 -6.47 -13.40
C PHE A 331 22.12 -6.84 -14.89
N GLU A 332 21.32 -7.78 -15.38
CA GLU A 332 21.27 -8.16 -16.80
C GLU A 332 20.88 -6.97 -17.70
N SER A 333 19.87 -6.18 -17.29
CA SER A 333 19.45 -4.99 -18.03
C SER A 333 20.55 -3.91 -18.08
N LEU A 334 21.33 -3.79 -17.00
CA LEU A 334 22.47 -2.88 -16.94
C LEU A 334 23.60 -3.30 -17.89
N LEU A 335 23.92 -4.60 -17.93
CA LEU A 335 24.93 -5.15 -18.82
C LEU A 335 24.52 -4.97 -20.29
N LYS A 336 23.30 -5.39 -20.65
CA LYS A 336 22.78 -5.26 -22.03
C LYS A 336 22.74 -3.80 -22.50
N LYS A 337 22.41 -2.86 -21.60
CA LYS A 337 22.40 -1.43 -21.93
C LYS A 337 23.83 -0.88 -22.08
N LYS A 338 24.78 -1.35 -21.28
CA LYS A 338 26.20 -1.00 -21.43
C LYS A 338 26.70 -1.43 -22.81
N ASP A 339 26.44 -2.68 -23.21
CA ASP A 339 26.84 -3.20 -24.51
C ASP A 339 26.17 -2.44 -25.67
N ALA A 340 24.89 -2.09 -25.55
CA ALA A 340 24.18 -1.28 -26.54
C ALA A 340 24.68 0.17 -26.60
N MET A 341 25.10 0.76 -25.48
CA MET A 341 25.70 2.09 -25.42
C MET A 341 27.12 2.10 -25.99
N ASP A 342 27.91 1.07 -25.76
CA ASP A 342 29.26 0.90 -26.31
C ASP A 342 29.20 0.71 -27.85
N GLN A 343 28.16 0.00 -28.36
CA GLN A 343 27.92 -0.17 -29.79
C GLN A 343 27.32 1.06 -30.49
N ALA A 344 26.57 1.92 -29.78
CA ALA A 344 25.91 3.10 -30.35
C ALA A 344 26.78 4.38 -30.33
N GLY A 345 28.05 4.31 -29.98
CA GLY A 345 28.95 5.48 -29.93
C GLY A 345 28.58 6.46 -28.83
N ALA A 346 28.34 5.90 -27.65
CA ALA A 346 28.15 6.52 -26.35
C ALA A 346 27.80 8.02 -26.28
N HIS A 347 26.55 8.33 -25.94
CA HIS A 347 26.29 9.58 -25.22
C HIS A 347 27.05 9.52 -23.88
N LYS A 348 28.16 10.26 -23.78
CA LYS A 348 28.87 10.47 -22.51
C LYS A 348 27.85 10.98 -21.51
N VAL A 349 27.66 10.25 -20.40
CA VAL A 349 26.81 10.67 -19.28
C VAL A 349 27.28 12.08 -18.86
N ASP A 350 26.47 13.09 -19.11
CA ASP A 350 26.80 14.46 -18.77
C ASP A 350 26.35 14.78 -17.34
N TRP A 351 27.24 14.54 -16.38
CA TRP A 351 27.02 14.83 -14.96
C TRP A 351 26.72 16.30 -14.65
N ARG A 352 27.04 17.22 -15.59
CA ARG A 352 26.73 18.64 -15.42
C ARG A 352 25.24 18.90 -15.43
N GLN A 353 24.45 18.06 -16.10
CA GLN A 353 23.00 18.16 -16.12
C GLN A 353 22.36 17.91 -14.74
N LEU A 354 23.04 17.18 -13.85
CA LEU A 354 22.59 17.01 -12.47
C LEU A 354 22.50 18.33 -11.71
N PHE A 355 23.49 19.22 -11.95
CA PHE A 355 23.59 20.52 -11.26
C PHE A 355 22.89 21.65 -12.02
N ASN A 356 22.69 21.51 -13.33
CA ASN A 356 22.08 22.50 -14.21
C ASN A 356 20.72 21.99 -14.72
N PRO A 357 19.61 22.24 -14.00
CA PRO A 357 18.29 21.84 -14.45
C PRO A 357 17.82 22.66 -15.66
N PRO A 358 16.84 22.16 -16.45
CA PRO A 358 16.19 22.93 -17.49
C PRO A 358 15.58 24.23 -16.95
N ALA A 359 15.84 25.34 -17.64
CA ALA A 359 15.32 26.64 -17.22
C ALA A 359 13.80 26.67 -17.25
N GLY A 360 13.15 27.21 -16.22
CA GLY A 360 11.69 27.38 -16.16
C GLY A 360 10.92 26.20 -15.59
N ARG A 361 11.51 25.01 -15.39
CA ARG A 361 10.82 23.83 -14.82
C ARG A 361 10.50 23.98 -13.32
N GLY A 362 11.10 24.97 -12.65
CA GLY A 362 10.86 25.22 -11.21
C GLY A 362 11.58 24.25 -10.28
N ASP A 363 12.73 23.77 -10.70
CA ASP A 363 13.61 22.86 -9.96
C ASP A 363 14.19 23.51 -8.70
N ILE A 364 14.50 22.68 -7.72
CA ILE A 364 15.31 23.06 -6.56
C ILE A 364 16.78 22.64 -6.78
N SER A 365 17.69 23.27 -6.05
CA SER A 365 19.08 22.84 -6.07
C SER A 365 19.21 21.40 -5.57
N ILE A 366 20.04 20.59 -6.23
CA ILE A 366 20.31 19.21 -5.82
C ILE A 366 20.86 19.13 -4.39
N TRP A 367 21.64 20.13 -3.97
CA TRP A 367 22.18 20.21 -2.62
C TRP A 367 21.11 20.42 -1.56
N ILE A 368 20.02 21.12 -1.90
CA ILE A 368 18.84 21.26 -1.02
C ILE A 368 18.17 19.90 -0.87
N GLY A 369 17.99 19.13 -1.96
CA GLY A 369 17.43 17.78 -1.90
C GLY A 369 18.27 16.84 -1.03
N ILE A 370 19.60 16.84 -1.20
CA ILE A 370 20.51 16.06 -0.36
C ILE A 370 20.45 16.52 1.10
N GLY A 371 20.45 17.83 1.35
CA GLY A 371 20.35 18.40 2.70
C GLY A 371 19.06 18.02 3.41
N ILE A 372 17.93 18.05 2.71
CA ILE A 372 16.62 17.59 3.21
C ILE A 372 16.71 16.13 3.64
N TYR A 373 17.25 15.27 2.79
CA TYR A 373 17.39 13.84 3.07
C TYR A 373 18.29 13.57 4.28
N VAL A 374 19.45 14.20 4.35
CA VAL A 374 20.37 14.04 5.48
C VAL A 374 19.74 14.50 6.79
N LEU A 375 19.02 15.64 6.77
CA LEU A 375 18.33 16.16 7.94
C LEU A 375 17.22 15.22 8.39
N SER A 376 16.36 14.76 7.47
CA SER A 376 15.23 13.89 7.81
C SER A 376 15.69 12.53 8.30
N THR A 377 16.67 11.92 7.64
CA THR A 377 17.26 10.64 8.06
C THR A 377 17.92 10.75 9.43
N THR A 378 18.69 11.82 9.68
CA THR A 378 19.29 12.09 10.99
C THR A 378 18.20 12.26 12.06
N THR A 379 17.12 12.98 11.75
CA THR A 379 15.98 13.15 12.66
C THR A 379 15.31 11.80 12.96
N THR A 380 15.11 10.95 11.95
CA THR A 380 14.55 9.60 12.11
C THR A 380 15.41 8.75 13.04
N ILE A 381 16.74 8.71 12.82
CA ILE A 381 17.69 7.95 13.63
C ILE A 381 17.74 8.48 15.06
N THR A 382 17.78 9.81 15.23
CA THR A 382 17.81 10.46 16.54
C THR A 382 16.53 10.16 17.32
N THR A 383 15.36 10.24 16.67
CA THR A 383 14.07 9.89 17.26
C THR A 383 14.06 8.43 17.71
N ALA A 384 14.50 7.50 16.86
CA ALA A 384 14.60 6.09 17.21
C ALA A 384 15.52 5.87 18.43
N TYR A 385 16.67 6.53 18.45
CA TYR A 385 17.63 6.46 19.55
C TYR A 385 17.00 6.92 20.89
N PHE A 386 16.34 8.09 20.89
CA PHE A 386 15.69 8.59 22.10
C PHE A 386 14.53 7.70 22.57
N LEU A 387 13.69 7.22 21.66
CA LEU A 387 12.54 6.38 21.99
C LEU A 387 12.98 5.03 22.57
N LEU A 388 14.00 4.39 21.98
CA LEU A 388 14.52 3.11 22.47
C LEU A 388 15.23 3.25 23.81
N ASN A 389 15.99 4.32 24.03
CA ASN A 389 16.58 4.58 25.35
C ASN A 389 15.51 4.90 26.40
N HIS A 390 14.48 5.68 26.05
CA HIS A 390 13.35 5.90 26.94
C HIS A 390 12.62 4.59 27.29
N ALA A 391 12.43 3.70 26.31
CA ALA A 391 11.85 2.38 26.55
C ALA A 391 12.70 1.51 27.50
N HIS A 392 14.03 1.58 27.41
CA HIS A 392 14.96 0.90 28.32
C HIS A 392 14.87 1.50 29.75
N LEU A 393 14.85 2.81 29.88
CA LEU A 393 14.72 3.49 31.18
C LEU A 393 13.38 3.19 31.86
N SER A 394 12.30 3.11 31.08
CA SER A 394 10.95 2.79 31.58
C SER A 394 10.78 1.31 31.93
N ASN A 395 11.45 0.41 31.22
CA ASN A 395 11.43 -1.02 31.43
C ASN A 395 12.80 -1.64 31.13
N PRO A 396 13.60 -1.98 32.18
CA PRO A 396 14.93 -2.55 32.01
C PRO A 396 14.98 -3.91 31.28
N ALA A 397 13.84 -4.57 31.06
CA ALA A 397 13.75 -5.77 30.23
C ALA A 397 14.01 -5.46 28.73
N ASN A 398 13.84 -4.20 28.28
CA ASN A 398 14.28 -3.77 26.98
C ASN A 398 15.79 -3.53 26.99
N SER A 399 16.49 -3.94 25.93
CA SER A 399 17.92 -3.64 25.79
C SER A 399 18.17 -2.14 25.60
N PRO A 400 19.29 -1.59 26.11
CA PRO A 400 19.72 -0.25 25.73
C PRO A 400 20.10 -0.22 24.25
N VAL A 401 20.16 0.97 23.68
CA VAL A 401 20.68 1.14 22.31
C VAL A 401 22.16 0.81 22.29
N THR A 402 22.49 -0.30 21.66
CA THR A 402 23.89 -0.76 21.49
C THR A 402 24.57 0.02 20.36
N ARG A 403 25.91 0.03 20.37
CA ARG A 403 26.69 0.55 19.22
C ARG A 403 26.35 -0.16 17.92
N THR A 404 26.13 -1.47 17.98
CA THR A 404 25.71 -2.29 16.82
C THR A 404 24.39 -1.79 16.25
N LEU A 405 23.39 -1.56 17.07
CA LEU A 405 22.09 -1.04 16.60
C LEU A 405 22.22 0.35 15.98
N LEU A 406 23.03 1.24 16.57
CA LEU A 406 23.28 2.56 16.01
C LEU A 406 23.97 2.48 14.64
N VAL A 407 25.00 1.63 14.50
CA VAL A 407 25.69 1.38 13.21
C VAL A 407 24.70 0.83 12.18
N VAL A 408 23.81 -0.07 12.58
CA VAL A 408 22.77 -0.62 11.70
C VAL A 408 21.80 0.49 11.24
N LEU A 409 21.32 1.35 12.13
CA LEU A 409 20.46 2.48 11.76
C LEU A 409 21.17 3.45 10.80
N LEU A 410 22.44 3.77 11.03
CA LEU A 410 23.25 4.61 10.14
C LEU A 410 23.46 3.93 8.78
N PHE A 411 23.77 2.64 8.77
CA PHE A 411 23.91 1.86 7.52
C PHE A 411 22.62 1.89 6.69
N TYR A 412 21.48 1.61 7.31
CA TYR A 412 20.20 1.61 6.60
C TYR A 412 19.82 3.01 6.12
N GLY A 413 20.01 4.03 6.95
CA GLY A 413 19.69 5.40 6.57
C GLY A 413 20.57 5.94 5.46
N PHE A 414 21.89 5.79 5.56
CA PHE A 414 22.81 6.49 4.65
C PHE A 414 23.43 5.63 3.56
N ILE A 415 23.34 4.31 3.63
CA ILE A 415 23.88 3.40 2.61
C ILE A 415 22.77 2.63 1.92
N TYR A 416 21.98 1.86 2.65
CA TYR A 416 20.95 1.00 2.08
C TYR A 416 19.85 1.80 1.36
N THR A 417 19.25 2.79 2.04
CA THR A 417 18.14 3.58 1.48
C THR A 417 18.51 4.32 0.19
N PRO A 418 19.65 5.00 0.07
CA PRO A 418 20.10 5.57 -1.20
C PRO A 418 20.30 4.52 -2.30
N ILE A 419 20.92 3.38 -1.98
CA ILE A 419 21.19 2.32 -2.97
C ILE A 419 19.88 1.72 -3.47
N ILE A 420 18.98 1.29 -2.58
CA ILE A 420 17.71 0.68 -2.98
C ILE A 420 16.81 1.69 -3.72
N SER A 421 16.83 2.96 -3.31
CA SER A 421 16.10 4.02 -4.00
C SER A 421 16.64 4.26 -5.41
N TYR A 422 17.95 4.23 -5.60
CA TYR A 422 18.56 4.35 -6.93
C TYR A 422 18.23 3.15 -7.83
N VAL A 423 18.39 1.93 -7.31
CA VAL A 423 18.04 0.70 -8.05
C VAL A 423 16.57 0.74 -8.45
N SER A 424 15.69 1.10 -7.51
CA SER A 424 14.25 1.20 -7.75
C SER A 424 13.90 2.33 -8.75
N ALA A 425 14.57 3.48 -8.67
CA ALA A 425 14.40 4.59 -9.63
C ALA A 425 14.79 4.19 -11.06
N ARG A 426 15.87 3.42 -11.20
CA ARG A 426 16.27 2.88 -12.52
C ARG A 426 15.25 1.88 -13.06
N MET A 427 14.72 1.01 -12.20
CA MET A 427 13.67 0.06 -12.60
C MET A 427 12.37 0.77 -13.01
N GLU A 428 11.96 1.80 -12.27
CA GLU A 428 10.86 2.68 -12.69
C GLU A 428 11.15 3.33 -14.05
N GLY A 429 12.37 3.79 -14.26
CA GLY A 429 12.81 4.41 -15.52
C GLY A 429 12.88 3.45 -16.71
N ILE A 430 13.18 2.17 -16.50
CA ILE A 430 13.38 1.18 -17.57
C ILE A 430 12.10 0.34 -17.82
N ILE A 431 11.48 -0.16 -16.75
CA ILE A 431 10.38 -1.14 -16.81
C ILE A 431 9.06 -0.54 -16.31
N GLY A 432 9.10 0.54 -15.49
CA GLY A 432 7.94 1.13 -14.86
C GLY A 432 7.49 0.41 -13.60
N MET A 433 8.38 -0.25 -12.89
CA MET A 433 8.11 -0.95 -11.63
C MET A 433 9.22 -0.68 -10.62
N SER A 434 8.86 -0.43 -9.37
CA SER A 434 9.82 -0.32 -8.26
C SER A 434 10.21 -1.69 -7.71
N VAL A 435 11.44 -1.79 -7.19
CA VAL A 435 11.94 -2.98 -6.50
C VAL A 435 11.78 -2.80 -5.00
N ASN A 436 11.15 -3.75 -4.34
CA ASN A 436 11.05 -3.79 -2.89
C ASN A 436 11.63 -5.11 -2.38
N ILE A 437 12.48 -5.04 -1.35
CA ILE A 437 12.98 -6.22 -0.65
C ILE A 437 12.13 -6.40 0.60
N PRO A 438 11.29 -7.43 0.67
CA PRO A 438 10.46 -7.65 1.85
C PRO A 438 11.29 -8.19 3.01
N PHE A 439 10.72 -8.04 4.23
CA PHE A 439 11.27 -8.55 5.49
C PHE A 439 12.67 -8.04 5.89
N VAL A 440 13.20 -7.03 5.21
CA VAL A 440 14.50 -6.41 5.56
C VAL A 440 14.49 -5.88 6.99
N ARG A 441 13.40 -5.19 7.36
CA ARG A 441 13.21 -4.63 8.70
C ARG A 441 13.12 -5.72 9.75
N GLU A 442 12.29 -6.73 9.53
CA GLU A 442 12.07 -7.86 10.43
C GLU A 442 13.36 -8.64 10.64
N ALA A 443 14.03 -9.03 9.56
CA ALA A 443 15.32 -9.73 9.62
C ALA A 443 16.37 -8.90 10.37
N THR A 444 16.42 -7.59 10.11
CA THR A 444 17.36 -6.71 10.81
C THR A 444 17.11 -6.68 12.30
N PHE A 445 15.86 -6.52 12.74
CA PHE A 445 15.52 -6.46 14.17
C PHE A 445 15.90 -7.75 14.89
N ILE A 446 15.69 -8.90 14.25
CA ILE A 446 16.07 -10.20 14.80
C ILE A 446 17.61 -10.32 14.87
N LEU A 447 18.31 -9.97 13.81
CA LEU A 447 19.78 -10.13 13.70
C LEU A 447 20.57 -9.12 14.57
N THR A 448 20.01 -7.97 14.93
CA THR A 448 20.66 -7.00 15.82
C THR A 448 20.84 -7.51 17.25
N GLY A 449 20.11 -8.57 17.63
CA GLY A 449 20.11 -9.10 18.99
C GLY A 449 19.49 -8.17 20.04
N TYR A 450 18.78 -7.12 19.62
CA TYR A 450 18.04 -6.24 20.53
C TYR A 450 16.94 -7.05 21.23
N LYS A 451 16.83 -6.90 22.55
CA LYS A 451 15.76 -7.55 23.34
C LYS A 451 14.73 -6.50 23.73
N GLY A 452 13.47 -6.75 23.39
CA GLY A 452 12.32 -5.89 23.71
C GLY A 452 11.37 -5.65 22.54
N ALA A 453 10.11 -5.35 22.85
CA ALA A 453 9.09 -5.05 21.85
C ALA A 453 9.24 -3.64 21.23
N ALA A 454 9.94 -2.73 21.92
CA ALA A 454 10.01 -1.32 21.52
C ALA A 454 10.62 -1.09 20.12
N ILE A 455 11.57 -1.95 19.69
CA ILE A 455 12.22 -1.82 18.38
C ILE A 455 11.23 -1.93 17.20
N TRP A 456 10.15 -2.70 17.38
CA TRP A 456 9.14 -2.91 16.34
C TRP A 456 8.29 -1.66 16.06
N PHE A 457 8.23 -0.75 17.00
CA PHE A 457 7.45 0.50 16.92
C PHE A 457 8.33 1.73 16.66
N ALA A 458 9.64 1.62 16.90
CA ALA A 458 10.56 2.73 16.66
C ALA A 458 10.67 3.04 15.15
N PRO A 459 10.83 4.32 14.76
CA PRO A 459 11.13 4.71 13.39
C PRO A 459 12.39 3.99 12.88
N PHE A 460 12.32 3.42 11.68
CA PHE A 460 13.42 2.69 11.08
C PHE A 460 13.73 3.25 9.68
N PRO A 461 14.96 3.73 9.40
CA PRO A 461 15.28 4.46 8.19
C PRO A 461 15.56 3.57 6.98
N ALA A 462 14.73 2.55 6.73
CA ALA A 462 14.81 1.69 5.56
C ALA A 462 13.63 1.97 4.62
N TYR A 463 13.74 3.05 3.84
CA TYR A 463 12.73 3.48 2.90
C TYR A 463 13.18 3.27 1.45
N ASN A 464 12.25 3.37 0.51
CA ASN A 464 12.51 3.31 -0.91
C ASN A 464 11.78 4.46 -1.62
N TYR A 465 12.53 5.41 -2.13
CA TYR A 465 12.01 6.60 -2.79
C TYR A 465 12.06 6.51 -4.32
N GLY A 466 12.44 5.36 -4.88
CA GLY A 466 12.59 5.19 -6.33
C GLY A 466 11.28 5.38 -7.11
N ALA A 467 10.15 4.94 -6.58
CA ALA A 467 8.84 5.12 -7.22
C ALA A 467 8.45 6.61 -7.40
N GLN A 468 8.98 7.51 -6.56
CA GLN A 468 8.70 8.94 -6.65
C GLN A 468 9.21 9.58 -7.94
N THR A 469 10.21 8.99 -8.57
CA THR A 469 10.77 9.45 -9.85
C THR A 469 9.71 9.48 -10.96
N SER A 470 8.79 8.52 -10.94
CA SER A 470 7.68 8.44 -11.89
C SER A 470 6.70 9.63 -11.75
N TYR A 471 6.43 10.08 -10.51
CA TYR A 471 5.60 11.26 -10.25
C TYR A 471 6.28 12.55 -10.74
N PHE A 472 7.57 12.73 -10.50
CA PHE A 472 8.32 13.89 -11.03
C PHE A 472 8.35 13.88 -12.57
N ARG A 473 8.48 12.70 -13.19
CA ARG A 473 8.41 12.58 -14.65
C ARG A 473 7.02 12.90 -15.18
N GLN A 474 5.96 12.50 -14.50
CA GLN A 474 4.59 12.89 -14.85
C GLN A 474 4.39 14.42 -14.73
N THR A 475 4.94 15.04 -13.69
CA THR A 475 4.95 16.51 -13.52
C THR A 475 5.54 17.21 -14.73
N GLU A 476 6.69 16.75 -15.17
CA GLU A 476 7.38 17.29 -16.35
C GLU A 476 6.53 17.11 -17.61
N LEU A 477 6.00 15.90 -17.85
CA LEU A 477 5.20 15.58 -19.04
C LEU A 477 3.87 16.34 -19.11
N THR A 478 3.31 16.74 -17.96
CA THR A 478 2.08 17.56 -17.91
C THR A 478 2.32 19.06 -18.04
N GLY A 479 3.59 19.49 -18.12
CA GLY A 479 3.96 20.91 -18.18
C GLY A 479 3.76 21.64 -16.85
N THR A 480 3.79 20.92 -15.73
CA THR A 480 3.63 21.49 -14.38
C THR A 480 5.00 21.81 -13.79
N LYS A 481 5.15 22.97 -13.14
CA LYS A 481 6.37 23.29 -12.39
C LYS A 481 6.53 22.40 -11.17
N ILE A 482 7.76 21.94 -10.91
CA ILE A 482 8.10 21.16 -9.71
C ILE A 482 7.82 21.97 -8.43
N SER A 483 8.04 23.29 -8.47
CA SER A 483 7.68 24.19 -7.37
C SER A 483 6.20 24.15 -7.00
N SER A 484 5.30 23.89 -7.96
CA SER A 484 3.86 23.72 -7.70
C SER A 484 3.57 22.47 -6.87
N MET A 485 4.33 21.39 -7.07
CA MET A 485 4.19 20.18 -6.25
C MET A 485 4.66 20.41 -4.81
N ILE A 486 5.78 21.12 -4.63
CA ILE A 486 6.29 21.47 -3.29
C ILE A 486 5.26 22.30 -2.52
N LYS A 487 4.67 23.31 -3.16
CA LYS A 487 3.62 24.12 -2.57
C LYS A 487 2.36 23.29 -2.25
N ALA A 488 1.98 22.41 -3.16
CA ALA A 488 0.84 21.50 -2.97
C ALA A 488 1.07 20.58 -1.77
N GLU A 489 2.26 20.01 -1.62
CA GLU A 489 2.61 19.15 -0.50
C GLU A 489 2.62 19.92 0.83
N ALA A 490 3.23 21.10 0.85
CA ALA A 490 3.25 21.96 2.04
C ALA A 490 1.82 22.37 2.50
N PHE A 491 0.89 22.47 1.55
CA PHE A 491 -0.51 22.78 1.85
C PHE A 491 -1.29 21.53 2.30
N ILE A 492 -1.16 20.42 1.57
CA ILE A 492 -1.99 19.23 1.81
C ILE A 492 -1.56 18.44 3.05
N LEU A 493 -0.29 18.45 3.40
CA LEU A 493 0.26 17.69 4.52
C LEU A 493 -0.40 18.03 5.88
N PRO A 494 -0.48 19.31 6.32
CA PRO A 494 -1.18 19.66 7.56
C PRO A 494 -2.69 19.33 7.48
N VAL A 495 -3.32 19.50 6.32
CA VAL A 495 -4.73 19.14 6.11
C VAL A 495 -4.93 17.63 6.34
N VAL A 496 -4.06 16.79 5.81
CA VAL A 496 -4.14 15.34 5.98
C VAL A 496 -3.89 14.93 7.44
N ILE A 497 -2.89 15.50 8.11
CA ILE A 497 -2.60 15.17 9.52
C ILE A 497 -3.80 15.52 10.41
N ILE A 498 -4.34 16.72 10.27
CA ILE A 498 -5.50 17.19 11.06
C ILE A 498 -6.72 16.33 10.73
N SER A 499 -7.00 16.09 9.45
CA SER A 499 -8.12 15.28 8.99
C SER A 499 -8.03 13.86 9.54
N THR A 500 -6.87 13.22 9.44
CA THR A 500 -6.63 11.88 9.97
C THR A 500 -6.89 11.81 11.47
N LEU A 501 -6.39 12.78 12.25
CA LEU A 501 -6.61 12.82 13.70
C LEU A 501 -8.08 13.00 14.04
N VAL A 502 -8.75 13.98 13.42
CA VAL A 502 -10.17 14.29 13.67
C VAL A 502 -11.04 13.11 13.33
N PHE A 503 -10.82 12.47 12.18
CA PHE A 503 -11.66 11.35 11.74
C PHE A 503 -11.31 10.04 12.44
N SER A 504 -10.06 9.78 12.81
CA SER A 504 -9.73 8.66 13.72
C SER A 504 -10.46 8.81 15.07
N GLN A 505 -10.45 10.01 15.63
CA GLN A 505 -11.20 10.34 16.85
C GLN A 505 -12.70 10.09 16.69
N PHE A 506 -13.26 10.55 15.58
CA PHE A 506 -14.69 10.41 15.29
C PHE A 506 -15.09 8.95 15.11
N ILE A 507 -14.35 8.17 14.31
CA ILE A 507 -14.58 6.74 14.08
C ILE A 507 -14.55 5.97 15.40
N TRP A 508 -13.55 6.23 16.25
CA TRP A 508 -13.41 5.52 17.51
C TRP A 508 -14.52 5.85 18.52
N ARG A 509 -15.06 7.09 18.49
CA ARG A 509 -16.21 7.45 19.31
C ARG A 509 -17.52 6.83 18.87
N ILE A 510 -17.71 6.63 17.56
CA ILE A 510 -18.93 6.02 17.02
C ILE A 510 -19.10 4.58 17.50
N ALA A 511 -18.03 3.78 17.39
CA ALA A 511 -18.05 2.39 17.81
C ALA A 511 -16.65 1.93 18.20
N PRO A 512 -16.51 0.89 19.04
CA PRO A 512 -15.23 0.23 19.27
C PRO A 512 -14.61 -0.24 17.95
N VAL A 513 -13.29 -0.13 17.83
CA VAL A 513 -12.55 -0.68 16.70
C VAL A 513 -11.54 -1.68 17.24
N PRO A 514 -11.64 -2.97 16.88
CA PRO A 514 -12.60 -3.62 15.97
C PRO A 514 -13.99 -3.86 16.59
N SER A 515 -15.00 -3.95 15.74
CA SER A 515 -16.37 -4.38 16.11
C SER A 515 -17.17 -4.75 14.87
N SER A 516 -18.42 -5.22 15.03
CA SER A 516 -19.32 -5.54 13.91
C SER A 516 -19.61 -4.34 12.99
N ALA A 517 -19.48 -3.11 13.50
CA ALA A 517 -19.57 -1.89 12.68
C ALA A 517 -18.43 -1.77 11.64
N PHE A 518 -17.34 -2.50 11.83
CA PHE A 518 -16.15 -2.51 10.98
C PHE A 518 -15.76 -3.95 10.60
N PRO A 519 -16.51 -4.59 9.69
CA PRO A 519 -16.42 -6.03 9.41
C PRO A 519 -15.01 -6.53 9.07
N PHE A 520 -14.25 -5.81 8.27
CA PHE A 520 -12.89 -6.20 7.94
C PHE A 520 -11.98 -6.11 9.17
N ALA A 521 -12.01 -5.02 9.90
CA ALA A 521 -11.22 -4.88 11.12
C ALA A 521 -11.57 -5.97 12.14
N ASN A 522 -12.86 -6.28 12.29
CA ASN A 522 -13.35 -7.31 13.21
C ASN A 522 -12.86 -8.73 12.87
N GLN A 523 -12.72 -9.05 11.59
CA GLN A 523 -12.30 -10.38 11.15
C GLN A 523 -10.78 -10.51 10.98
N TYR A 524 -10.13 -9.51 10.37
CA TYR A 524 -8.73 -9.63 9.96
C TYR A 524 -7.72 -9.05 10.93
N TRP A 525 -8.09 -8.09 11.78
CA TRP A 525 -7.10 -7.41 12.62
C TRP A 525 -6.46 -8.35 13.65
N GLU A 526 -7.22 -9.28 14.23
CA GLU A 526 -6.63 -10.30 15.13
C GLU A 526 -5.65 -11.22 14.40
N GLN A 527 -5.93 -11.58 13.13
CA GLN A 527 -4.97 -12.34 12.33
C GLN A 527 -3.71 -11.52 12.02
N MET A 528 -3.86 -10.25 11.68
CA MET A 528 -2.72 -9.35 11.45
C MET A 528 -1.91 -9.16 12.73
N ALA A 529 -2.57 -9.03 13.88
CA ALA A 529 -1.92 -8.95 15.19
C ALA A 529 -1.18 -10.25 15.53
N TYR A 530 -1.77 -11.42 15.25
CA TYR A 530 -1.09 -12.72 15.42
C TYR A 530 0.21 -12.77 14.64
N ARG A 531 0.19 -12.44 13.36
CA ARG A 531 1.39 -12.40 12.52
C ARG A 531 2.44 -11.41 13.06
N SER A 532 2.01 -10.22 13.48
CA SER A 532 2.90 -9.23 14.08
C SER A 532 3.48 -9.71 15.41
N ALA A 533 2.65 -10.33 16.27
CA ALA A 533 3.06 -10.89 17.55
C ALA A 533 4.08 -12.02 17.37
N LEU A 534 3.89 -12.87 16.36
CA LEU A 534 4.83 -13.95 16.04
C LEU A 534 6.23 -13.38 15.75
N PHE A 535 6.35 -12.38 14.89
CA PHE A 535 7.64 -11.73 14.64
C PHE A 535 8.19 -11.02 15.88
N MET A 536 7.35 -10.27 16.60
CA MET A 536 7.77 -9.55 17.81
C MET A 536 8.25 -10.48 18.92
N SER A 537 7.73 -11.71 19.00
CA SER A 537 8.14 -12.70 20.00
C SER A 537 9.62 -13.07 19.91
N SER A 538 10.22 -12.96 18.71
CA SER A 538 11.64 -13.24 18.49
C SER A 538 12.60 -12.32 19.26
N THR A 539 12.16 -11.11 19.57
CA THR A 539 12.98 -10.11 20.29
C THR A 539 12.63 -9.99 21.78
N LEU A 540 11.67 -10.78 22.28
CA LEU A 540 11.35 -10.75 23.71
C LEU A 540 12.46 -11.40 24.54
N PRO A 541 12.66 -10.97 25.80
CA PRO A 541 13.53 -11.67 26.73
C PRO A 541 13.07 -13.13 26.89
N GLY A 542 13.97 -14.08 26.69
CA GLY A 542 13.64 -15.52 26.63
C GLY A 542 13.04 -16.00 25.31
N GLY A 543 12.89 -15.11 24.33
CA GLY A 543 12.29 -15.42 23.03
C GLY A 543 13.12 -16.37 22.14
N GLU A 544 14.33 -16.75 22.55
CA GLU A 544 15.18 -17.72 21.80
C GLU A 544 14.55 -19.12 21.69
N HIS A 545 13.58 -19.43 22.54
CA HIS A 545 12.73 -20.61 22.49
C HIS A 545 11.25 -20.22 22.28
N GLY A 546 10.99 -19.03 21.73
CA GLY A 546 9.64 -18.51 21.52
C GLY A 546 9.00 -19.01 20.24
N PRO A 547 7.69 -18.76 20.08
CA PRO A 547 6.89 -19.26 18.95
C PRO A 547 7.45 -18.92 17.56
N PHE A 548 8.22 -17.81 17.43
CA PHE A 548 8.88 -17.48 16.16
C PHE A 548 9.93 -18.52 15.79
N TYR A 549 10.81 -18.91 16.74
CA TYR A 549 11.88 -19.86 16.46
C TYR A 549 11.36 -21.29 16.36
N GLU A 550 10.24 -21.62 17.00
CA GLU A 550 9.52 -22.88 16.78
C GLU A 550 8.92 -22.95 15.37
N ALA A 551 8.40 -21.83 14.86
CA ALA A 551 7.84 -21.74 13.51
C ALA A 551 8.88 -21.56 12.40
N PHE A 552 10.09 -21.07 12.74
CA PHE A 552 11.12 -20.77 11.76
C PHE A 552 12.03 -21.98 11.51
N HIS A 553 11.92 -22.54 10.30
CA HIS A 553 12.73 -23.67 9.86
C HIS A 553 13.55 -23.31 8.62
N TRP A 554 14.86 -23.36 8.73
CA TRP A 554 15.78 -23.12 7.61
C TRP A 554 15.52 -24.03 6.41
N SER A 555 15.13 -25.29 6.65
CA SER A 555 14.81 -26.27 5.60
C SER A 555 13.65 -25.79 4.73
N TYR A 556 12.56 -25.30 5.33
CA TYR A 556 11.39 -24.80 4.57
C TYR A 556 11.70 -23.50 3.84
N LEU A 557 12.52 -22.63 4.41
CA LEU A 557 13.00 -21.43 3.71
C LEU A 557 13.81 -21.81 2.47
N LEU A 558 14.76 -22.74 2.59
CA LEU A 558 15.56 -23.19 1.46
C LEU A 558 14.72 -23.93 0.41
N ILE A 559 13.71 -24.69 0.81
CA ILE A 559 12.74 -25.30 -0.12
C ILE A 559 11.97 -24.22 -0.89
N GLY A 560 11.47 -23.20 -0.20
CA GLY A 560 10.76 -22.08 -0.85
C GLY A 560 11.66 -21.32 -1.84
N LEU A 561 12.87 -20.98 -1.42
CA LEU A 561 13.88 -20.34 -2.28
C LEU A 561 14.22 -21.21 -3.49
N GLY A 562 14.56 -22.49 -3.26
CA GLY A 562 14.94 -23.43 -4.31
C GLY A 562 13.81 -23.69 -5.31
N LEU A 563 12.58 -23.88 -4.82
CA LEU A 563 11.40 -24.07 -5.67
C LEU A 563 11.15 -22.85 -6.57
N ALA A 564 11.19 -21.63 -6.00
CA ALA A 564 10.95 -20.43 -6.79
C ALA A 564 12.07 -20.17 -7.82
N MET A 565 13.33 -20.42 -7.45
CA MET A 565 14.47 -20.33 -8.38
C MET A 565 14.37 -21.40 -9.47
N ALA A 566 14.02 -22.64 -9.13
CA ALA A 566 13.81 -23.70 -10.11
C ALA A 566 12.66 -23.37 -11.08
N LEU A 567 11.53 -22.87 -10.57
CA LEU A 567 10.43 -22.40 -11.41
C LEU A 567 10.89 -21.29 -12.37
N TYR A 568 11.66 -20.33 -11.88
CA TYR A 568 12.22 -19.26 -12.71
C TYR A 568 13.11 -19.82 -13.83
N LEU A 569 14.05 -20.70 -13.49
CA LEU A 569 14.98 -21.29 -14.47
C LEU A 569 14.25 -22.14 -15.52
N VAL A 570 13.34 -23.02 -15.07
CA VAL A 570 12.57 -23.90 -15.98
C VAL A 570 11.67 -23.08 -16.90
N LEU A 571 10.86 -22.17 -16.38
CA LEU A 571 9.93 -21.38 -17.19
C LEU A 571 10.68 -20.40 -18.12
N SER A 572 11.81 -19.84 -17.67
CA SER A 572 12.69 -19.02 -18.51
C SER A 572 13.33 -19.82 -19.65
N PHE A 573 13.74 -21.06 -19.38
CA PHE A 573 14.27 -21.97 -20.40
C PHE A 573 13.24 -22.25 -21.51
N PHE A 574 11.96 -22.39 -21.15
CA PHE A 574 10.87 -22.55 -22.13
C PHE A 574 10.42 -21.22 -22.77
N GLY A 575 11.06 -20.10 -22.47
CA GLY A 575 10.70 -18.78 -23.00
C GLY A 575 9.34 -18.25 -22.54
N LEU A 576 8.81 -18.75 -21.42
CA LEU A 576 7.54 -18.31 -20.87
C LEU A 576 7.69 -16.95 -20.16
N PRO A 577 6.62 -16.11 -20.15
CA PRO A 577 6.68 -14.79 -19.55
C PRO A 577 7.02 -14.85 -18.06
N ILE A 578 7.94 -14.02 -17.62
CA ILE A 578 8.36 -13.93 -16.21
C ILE A 578 7.20 -13.60 -15.26
N LEU A 579 6.19 -12.88 -15.76
CA LEU A 579 4.98 -12.58 -14.99
C LEU A 579 4.22 -13.86 -14.59
N LEU A 580 4.37 -14.95 -15.33
CA LEU A 580 3.83 -16.27 -14.95
C LEU A 580 4.53 -16.79 -13.70
N VAL A 581 5.87 -16.67 -13.64
CA VAL A 581 6.67 -17.08 -12.46
C VAL A 581 6.24 -16.30 -11.22
N TYR A 582 6.20 -14.97 -11.32
CA TYR A 582 5.75 -14.13 -10.21
C TYR A 582 4.32 -14.43 -9.77
N GLY A 583 3.45 -14.75 -10.74
CA GLY A 583 2.10 -15.20 -10.44
C GLY A 583 2.09 -16.51 -9.65
N ILE A 584 2.83 -17.54 -10.09
CA ILE A 584 2.89 -18.83 -9.39
C ILE A 584 3.43 -18.66 -7.97
N ILE A 585 4.50 -17.90 -7.81
CA ILE A 585 5.07 -17.62 -6.49
C ILE A 585 4.03 -16.91 -5.58
N ARG A 586 3.32 -15.91 -6.11
CA ARG A 586 2.23 -15.25 -5.39
C ARG A 586 1.13 -16.23 -4.97
N GLY A 587 0.77 -17.16 -5.84
CA GLY A 587 -0.26 -18.17 -5.56
C GLY A 587 0.17 -19.20 -4.53
N LEU A 588 1.44 -19.57 -4.50
CA LEU A 588 2.03 -20.49 -3.52
C LEU A 588 2.20 -19.89 -2.13
N ASP A 589 2.25 -18.55 -2.01
CA ASP A 589 2.40 -17.82 -0.73
C ASP A 589 1.08 -17.80 0.07
N GLN A 590 0.57 -18.97 0.42
CA GLN A 590 -0.66 -19.15 1.21
C GLN A 590 -1.84 -18.26 0.75
N SER A 591 -1.91 -18.02 -0.55
CA SER A 591 -2.98 -17.22 -1.14
C SER A 591 -4.33 -17.93 -1.01
N THR A 592 -5.37 -17.15 -0.82
CA THR A 592 -6.72 -17.63 -0.58
C THR A 592 -7.61 -17.49 -1.81
N PRO A 593 -8.59 -18.38 -1.99
CA PRO A 593 -9.47 -18.37 -3.15
C PRO A 593 -10.28 -17.08 -3.30
N ASP A 594 -10.63 -16.41 -2.20
CA ASP A 594 -11.45 -15.19 -2.17
C ASP A 594 -10.86 -14.02 -2.97
N VAL A 595 -9.54 -13.93 -3.07
CA VAL A 595 -8.86 -12.88 -3.84
C VAL A 595 -8.51 -13.37 -5.25
N ILE A 596 -7.90 -14.55 -5.36
CA ILE A 596 -7.34 -15.02 -6.64
C ILE A 596 -8.42 -15.43 -7.63
N LEU A 597 -9.49 -16.12 -7.19
CA LEU A 597 -10.54 -16.59 -8.09
C LEU A 597 -11.25 -15.43 -8.82
N PRO A 598 -11.75 -14.40 -8.14
CA PRO A 598 -12.39 -13.28 -8.83
C PRO A 598 -11.43 -12.54 -9.77
N GLN A 599 -10.17 -12.35 -9.36
CA GLN A 599 -9.16 -11.72 -10.22
C GLN A 599 -8.86 -12.56 -11.47
N PHE A 600 -8.74 -13.88 -11.32
CA PHE A 600 -8.52 -14.80 -12.46
C PHE A 600 -9.70 -14.79 -13.42
N VAL A 601 -10.95 -14.86 -12.91
CA VAL A 601 -12.17 -14.72 -13.71
C VAL A 601 -12.17 -13.41 -14.47
N GLY A 602 -11.83 -12.30 -13.80
CA GLY A 602 -11.67 -10.99 -14.43
C GLY A 602 -10.64 -10.97 -15.57
N ALA A 603 -9.48 -11.60 -15.36
CA ALA A 603 -8.43 -11.70 -16.37
C ALA A 603 -8.89 -12.51 -17.59
N LEU A 604 -9.67 -13.58 -17.39
CA LEU A 604 -10.27 -14.37 -18.49
C LEU A 604 -11.28 -13.54 -19.28
N PHE A 605 -12.20 -12.82 -18.60
CA PHE A 605 -13.14 -11.92 -19.27
C PHE A 605 -12.42 -10.81 -20.03
N GLY A 606 -11.39 -10.21 -19.43
CA GLY A 606 -10.56 -9.20 -20.10
C GLY A 606 -9.91 -9.71 -21.37
N LYS A 607 -9.33 -10.92 -21.33
CA LYS A 607 -8.58 -11.50 -22.46
C LYS A 607 -9.48 -12.09 -23.56
N TYR A 608 -10.48 -12.90 -23.19
CA TYR A 608 -11.24 -13.69 -24.14
C TYR A 608 -12.53 -13.03 -24.62
N TYR A 609 -13.10 -12.12 -23.85
CA TYR A 609 -14.32 -11.41 -24.23
C TYR A 609 -14.04 -9.96 -24.65
N PHE A 610 -13.50 -9.14 -23.75
CA PHE A 610 -13.36 -7.70 -23.99
C PHE A 610 -12.26 -7.38 -25.02
N GLU A 611 -11.11 -8.07 -24.99
CA GLU A 611 -10.05 -7.86 -25.99
C GLU A 611 -10.50 -8.28 -27.39
N LYS A 612 -11.37 -9.28 -27.52
CA LYS A 612 -11.98 -9.67 -28.81
C LYS A 612 -13.01 -8.62 -29.29
N LYS A 613 -13.78 -8.05 -28.36
CA LYS A 613 -14.86 -7.10 -28.69
C LYS A 613 -14.33 -5.72 -29.05
N PHE A 614 -13.33 -5.21 -28.31
CA PHE A 614 -12.82 -3.85 -28.48
C PHE A 614 -11.47 -3.80 -29.22
N GLY A 615 -10.84 -4.92 -29.47
CA GLY A 615 -9.54 -5.01 -30.14
C GLY A 615 -8.35 -4.93 -29.19
N LYS A 616 -7.23 -5.53 -29.63
CA LYS A 616 -6.00 -5.62 -28.83
C LYS A 616 -5.32 -4.28 -28.54
N LYS A 617 -5.56 -3.25 -29.39
CA LYS A 617 -4.96 -1.91 -29.24
C LYS A 617 -5.74 -1.03 -28.27
N ASP A 618 -7.08 -1.11 -28.31
CA ASP A 618 -7.94 -0.18 -27.58
C ASP A 618 -8.33 -0.71 -26.20
N TRP A 619 -8.50 -2.01 -26.04
CA TRP A 619 -8.85 -2.63 -24.76
C TRP A 619 -7.90 -2.28 -23.59
N PRO A 620 -6.55 -2.28 -23.74
CA PRO A 620 -5.66 -1.86 -22.68
C PRO A 620 -5.91 -0.45 -22.13
N ASN A 621 -6.37 0.47 -23.01
CA ASN A 621 -6.72 1.83 -22.60
C ASN A 621 -8.11 1.86 -21.93
N TYR A 622 -9.09 1.14 -22.48
CA TYR A 622 -10.45 1.09 -21.96
C TYR A 622 -10.53 0.52 -20.56
N ARG A 623 -9.84 -0.59 -20.29
CA ARG A 623 -9.87 -1.28 -18.99
C ARG A 623 -9.40 -0.40 -17.82
N ILE A 624 -8.38 0.45 -18.05
CA ILE A 624 -7.84 1.37 -17.02
C ILE A 624 -8.87 2.45 -16.71
N VAL A 625 -9.45 3.07 -17.76
CA VAL A 625 -10.46 4.11 -17.60
C VAL A 625 -11.75 3.55 -16.99
N PHE A 626 -12.14 2.34 -17.38
CA PHE A 626 -13.31 1.65 -16.83
C PHE A 626 -13.12 1.34 -15.34
N PHE A 627 -11.95 0.81 -14.95
CA PHE A 627 -11.60 0.53 -13.55
C PHE A 627 -11.60 1.80 -12.69
N ALA A 628 -11.01 2.89 -13.21
CA ALA A 628 -11.04 4.19 -12.55
C ALA A 628 -12.48 4.69 -12.36
N GLY A 629 -13.34 4.57 -13.39
CA GLY A 629 -14.76 4.89 -13.31
C GLY A 629 -15.49 4.07 -12.25
N TYR A 630 -15.31 2.74 -12.25
CA TYR A 630 -15.90 1.84 -11.26
C TYR A 630 -15.52 2.24 -9.82
N GLY A 631 -14.24 2.42 -9.56
CA GLY A 631 -13.77 2.86 -8.25
C GLY A 631 -14.34 4.22 -7.83
N CYS A 632 -14.51 5.14 -8.80
CA CYS A 632 -15.21 6.41 -8.59
C CYS A 632 -16.64 6.19 -8.10
N GLY A 633 -17.41 5.39 -8.81
CA GLY A 633 -18.80 5.10 -8.46
C GLY A 633 -18.93 4.49 -7.07
N VAL A 634 -18.10 3.49 -6.75
CA VAL A 634 -18.03 2.87 -5.42
C VAL A 634 -17.65 3.89 -4.34
N GLY A 635 -16.65 4.72 -4.58
CA GLY A 635 -16.22 5.77 -3.65
C GLY A 635 -17.34 6.80 -3.37
N LEU A 636 -18.04 7.26 -4.39
CA LEU A 636 -19.14 8.23 -4.24
C LEU A 636 -20.29 7.67 -3.41
N ILE A 637 -20.74 6.45 -3.69
CA ILE A 637 -21.85 5.84 -2.93
C ILE A 637 -21.45 5.56 -1.48
N MET A 638 -20.18 5.20 -1.26
CA MET A 638 -19.66 4.98 0.08
C MET A 638 -19.61 6.26 0.90
N MET A 639 -19.18 7.38 0.29
CA MET A 639 -19.21 8.70 0.94
C MET A 639 -20.62 9.15 1.29
N LEU A 640 -21.58 8.93 0.38
CA LEU A 640 -22.99 9.23 0.63
C LEU A 640 -23.50 8.40 1.82
N SER A 641 -23.19 7.12 1.83
CA SER A 641 -23.60 6.20 2.92
C SER A 641 -23.00 6.62 4.26
N LEU A 642 -21.73 6.95 4.28
CA LEU A 642 -21.03 7.42 5.47
C LEU A 642 -21.65 8.72 6.00
N GLY A 643 -21.96 9.66 5.11
CA GLY A 643 -22.65 10.90 5.46
C GLY A 643 -24.01 10.63 6.10
N LEU A 644 -24.80 9.72 5.53
CA LEU A 644 -26.11 9.31 6.08
C LEU A 644 -25.96 8.63 7.46
N VAL A 645 -25.00 7.72 7.61
CA VAL A 645 -24.71 7.07 8.89
C VAL A 645 -24.31 8.08 9.95
N PHE A 646 -23.49 9.05 9.60
CA PHE A 646 -23.07 10.13 10.53
C PHE A 646 -24.23 11.03 10.92
N MET A 647 -25.06 11.41 9.96
CA MET A 647 -26.26 12.21 10.22
C MET A 647 -27.24 11.45 11.13
N SER A 648 -27.48 10.17 10.87
CA SER A 648 -28.38 9.36 11.72
C SER A 648 -27.86 9.26 13.15
N LYS A 649 -26.58 8.97 13.35
CA LYS A 649 -25.97 8.88 14.70
C LYS A 649 -25.87 10.22 15.42
N SER A 650 -25.80 11.34 14.70
CA SER A 650 -25.83 12.68 15.30
C SER A 650 -27.24 13.09 15.75
N VAL A 651 -28.27 12.64 15.05
CA VAL A 651 -29.68 12.95 15.37
C VAL A 651 -30.24 11.97 16.42
N PHE A 652 -29.95 10.69 16.25
CA PHE A 652 -30.35 9.67 17.21
C PHE A 652 -29.19 9.40 18.18
N GLN A 653 -29.00 10.26 19.18
CA GLN A 653 -28.16 9.95 20.32
C GLN A 653 -28.83 8.81 21.12
N SER A 654 -28.69 7.60 20.65
CA SER A 654 -28.95 6.44 21.51
C SER A 654 -27.77 6.37 22.49
N ASN A 655 -28.03 6.72 23.72
CA ASN A 655 -27.20 6.39 24.87
C ASN A 655 -27.06 4.86 24.90
N PHE A 656 -25.90 4.34 24.50
CA PHE A 656 -25.46 2.98 24.79
C PHE A 656 -24.07 3.02 25.40
#